data_61ac7d210c5cad19c172fdd541f511fc
#
_entry.id   61ac7d210c5cad19c172fdd541f511fc
#
_cell.length_a   1.000
_cell.length_b   1.000
_cell.length_c   1.000
_cell.angle_alpha   90.00
_cell.angle_beta   90.00
_cell.angle_gamma   90.00
#
_symmetry.space_group_name_H-M   'P 1'
#
loop_
_entity.id
_entity.type
_entity.pdbx_description
1 polymer ?
#
loop_
_entity_poly.entity_id
_entity_poly.type
_entity_poly.pdbx_seq_one_letter_code
_entity_poly.pdbx_strand_id
1 'polypeptide(L)'
;MYTLNCKLKNCYGIESFDHKFDFSNTNVFMIYAKNGLMKTSFAKTFKKIQLGKAETVCDEIFGTRGEIKVTIDGENIEKNQVFVINNFENCYESSSVSSLLVNESTKKSISTLLDLKNDFLKTLEQYSGLKVLKVQRGEKIYELETALIADMKFSNDSFIFNLDHISAAKNNVYMPNVKYSTIFNESAIKKIRDKNFQNKIADFCKATDLIYKEYKFLEKGAFTLPKLKNVAKNLANCNYFVNGNKIILNNDIELDIHDNKTFESNITNIEERIKGTPEFDKIRTLLYDSKGTDLLDAIDNNPNLLEFLKDENLDNLRVELWTSYIKKAAEPFNKLLDHCKEVKQLINDINISDTAWNHALKIFEDRFTVPYKMTISNLEGSIIGETIPHVKFSFDRPNHKQVILDRSSLERLDILSQGEKRSLYLLNIIFDIEKIKQENREVLFIIDDIADSFDYKNKYAIVEYLYEMANTSNFKLIILSHNFDFYRTVTSRLNLPRCARLIAKNNGNLTLVEEKYQKQPFSAWKSEPDEYSIFALIPFVRNLIEYGSDRKVICESDQELLTSLLHKKDDSECITFGQLRKLFEGYIDSFKSRDIFGSDERVIDKLYEMADKINPELDLLEHKVLLSMACRLKAEEIMIEKISSHTGRLTLTHKNSTECVSSKEFLEYATSHRNMTRSLFNGYKQFSSKDDCKIIDEVNIMTPENIHINSFMYEPIMDIDINELINLYKKITALSSINSN
;
A
#
# COMPACT_ATOMS: atom_id res chain seq x y z
N MET A 1 25.15 -15.65 11.78
CA MET A 1 25.06 -15.85 10.31
C MET A 1 23.59 -15.75 9.98
N TYR A 2 23.23 -15.12 8.87
CA TYR A 2 21.81 -15.03 8.48
C TYR A 2 21.63 -15.81 7.18
N THR A 3 21.05 -16.98 7.28
CA THR A 3 20.78 -17.85 6.13
C THR A 3 19.28 -18.07 5.99
N LEU A 4 18.70 -17.61 4.88
CA LEU A 4 17.32 -17.83 4.53
C LEU A 4 17.19 -19.07 3.62
N ASN A 5 16.52 -20.11 4.07
CA ASN A 5 16.14 -21.23 3.23
C ASN A 5 14.66 -21.04 2.80
N CYS A 6 14.41 -21.01 1.51
CA CYS A 6 13.09 -20.76 0.96
C CYS A 6 12.65 -21.92 0.06
N LYS A 7 11.64 -22.69 0.50
CA LYS A 7 11.01 -23.77 -0.28
C LYS A 7 9.53 -23.45 -0.42
N LEU A 8 9.09 -23.30 -1.65
CA LEU A 8 7.71 -22.98 -2.01
C LEU A 8 7.21 -24.00 -3.02
N LYS A 9 5.95 -24.45 -2.87
CA LYS A 9 5.30 -25.33 -3.82
C LYS A 9 3.84 -24.94 -3.96
N ASN A 10 3.32 -24.89 -5.18
CA ASN A 10 1.96 -24.48 -5.51
C ASN A 10 1.56 -23.13 -4.90
N CYS A 11 2.46 -22.14 -4.93
CA CYS A 11 2.23 -20.82 -4.35
C CYS A 11 1.92 -19.81 -5.47
N TYR A 12 0.64 -19.44 -5.68
CA TYR A 12 0.21 -18.43 -6.66
C TYR A 12 0.78 -18.64 -8.09
N GLY A 13 0.91 -19.88 -8.54
CA GLY A 13 1.50 -20.22 -9.83
C GLY A 13 3.00 -20.55 -9.78
N ILE A 14 3.67 -20.44 -8.65
CA ILE A 14 4.98 -21.05 -8.43
C ILE A 14 4.76 -22.53 -8.19
N GLU A 15 5.06 -23.37 -9.18
CA GLU A 15 4.93 -24.83 -9.08
C GLU A 15 5.91 -25.39 -8.05
N SER A 16 7.19 -25.04 -8.19
CA SER A 16 8.24 -25.41 -7.24
C SER A 16 9.37 -24.38 -7.25
N PHE A 17 9.85 -24.02 -6.05
CA PHE A 17 11.00 -23.16 -5.84
C PHE A 17 11.76 -23.64 -4.60
N ASP A 18 13.07 -23.86 -4.73
CA ASP A 18 13.98 -24.20 -3.62
C ASP A 18 15.28 -23.42 -3.79
N HIS A 19 15.52 -22.45 -2.89
CA HIS A 19 16.74 -21.65 -2.93
C HIS A 19 17.20 -21.26 -1.53
N LYS A 20 18.52 -21.18 -1.37
CA LYS A 20 19.20 -20.75 -0.14
C LYS A 20 19.87 -19.41 -0.37
N PHE A 21 19.44 -18.37 0.37
CA PHE A 21 20.09 -17.07 0.39
C PHE A 21 21.03 -16.97 1.57
N ASP A 22 22.32 -16.83 1.31
CA ASP A 22 23.36 -16.68 2.34
C ASP A 22 23.77 -15.21 2.47
N PHE A 23 23.30 -14.56 3.53
CA PHE A 23 23.56 -13.16 3.81
C PHE A 23 24.88 -12.92 4.60
N SER A 24 25.76 -13.90 4.71
CA SER A 24 27.03 -13.75 5.46
C SER A 24 27.96 -12.69 4.86
N ASN A 25 27.96 -12.54 3.53
CA ASN A 25 28.82 -11.62 2.79
C ASN A 25 28.09 -10.43 2.15
N THR A 26 26.78 -10.36 2.27
CA THR A 26 25.96 -9.30 1.68
C THR A 26 24.64 -9.14 2.42
N ASN A 27 24.10 -7.94 2.49
CA ASN A 27 22.76 -7.69 3.01
C ASN A 27 21.69 -7.67 1.90
N VAL A 28 22.09 -7.84 0.64
CA VAL A 28 21.19 -7.65 -0.50
C VAL A 28 21.35 -8.76 -1.52
N PHE A 29 20.25 -9.33 -1.96
CA PHE A 29 20.15 -10.12 -3.19
C PHE A 29 19.31 -9.34 -4.20
N MET A 30 19.85 -9.18 -5.40
CA MET A 30 19.15 -8.56 -6.53
C MET A 30 18.81 -9.63 -7.56
N ILE A 31 17.53 -9.77 -7.88
CA ILE A 31 17.01 -10.80 -8.78
C ILE A 31 16.39 -10.13 -10.00
N TYR A 32 16.95 -10.41 -11.16
CA TYR A 32 16.32 -10.11 -12.43
C TYR A 32 15.40 -11.26 -12.83
N ALA A 33 14.14 -10.95 -13.07
CA ALA A 33 13.17 -11.93 -13.57
C ALA A 33 12.26 -11.27 -14.60
N LYS A 34 12.19 -11.85 -15.79
CA LYS A 34 11.31 -11.39 -16.86
C LYS A 34 9.84 -11.38 -16.43
N ASN A 35 9.00 -10.68 -17.17
CA ASN A 35 7.56 -10.75 -16.96
C ASN A 35 7.06 -12.18 -17.12
N GLY A 36 6.14 -12.63 -16.26
CA GLY A 36 5.67 -14.00 -16.22
C GLY A 36 6.51 -14.97 -15.37
N LEU A 37 7.70 -14.59 -14.89
CA LEU A 37 8.53 -15.43 -14.02
C LEU A 37 8.21 -15.28 -12.52
N MET A 38 6.92 -15.15 -12.18
CA MET A 38 6.37 -15.31 -10.83
C MET A 38 6.92 -14.38 -9.73
N LYS A 39 7.51 -13.20 -10.08
CA LYS A 39 7.97 -12.20 -9.09
C LYS A 39 6.89 -11.84 -8.09
N THR A 40 5.74 -11.40 -8.62
CA THR A 40 4.60 -10.99 -7.81
C THR A 40 4.01 -12.15 -6.99
N SER A 41 4.06 -13.39 -7.50
CA SER A 41 3.67 -14.59 -6.76
C SER A 41 4.59 -14.83 -5.57
N PHE A 42 5.90 -14.63 -5.74
CA PHE A 42 6.88 -14.70 -4.67
C PHE A 42 6.61 -13.62 -3.61
N ALA A 43 6.44 -12.36 -4.02
CA ALA A 43 6.14 -11.26 -3.11
C ALA A 43 4.81 -11.48 -2.37
N LYS A 44 3.74 -11.91 -3.06
CA LYS A 44 2.43 -12.25 -2.45
C LYS A 44 2.55 -13.36 -1.40
N THR A 45 3.37 -14.39 -1.65
CA THR A 45 3.61 -15.46 -0.67
C THR A 45 4.21 -14.91 0.61
N PHE A 46 5.25 -14.08 0.51
CA PHE A 46 5.84 -13.41 1.67
C PHE A 46 4.91 -12.41 2.34
N LYS A 47 4.04 -11.73 1.58
CA LYS A 47 2.99 -10.86 2.16
C LYS A 47 2.01 -11.65 3.04
N LYS A 48 1.66 -12.87 2.66
CA LYS A 48 0.83 -13.75 3.50
C LYS A 48 1.55 -14.20 4.77
N ILE A 49 2.87 -14.43 4.72
CA ILE A 49 3.69 -14.68 5.93
C ILE A 49 3.65 -13.44 6.84
N GLN A 50 3.91 -12.24 6.29
CA GLN A 50 3.85 -10.97 7.02
C GLN A 50 2.50 -10.76 7.73
N LEU A 51 1.40 -11.17 7.10
CA LEU A 51 0.03 -11.08 7.65
C LEU A 51 -0.32 -12.22 8.62
N GLY A 52 0.56 -13.20 8.82
CA GLY A 52 0.28 -14.39 9.64
C GLY A 52 -0.79 -15.29 9.04
N LYS A 53 -0.91 -15.33 7.70
CA LYS A 53 -1.91 -16.09 6.93
C LYS A 53 -1.27 -17.03 5.91
N ALA A 54 -0.08 -17.55 6.21
CA ALA A 54 0.67 -18.43 5.30
C ALA A 54 -0.13 -19.69 4.89
N GLU A 55 -0.97 -20.21 5.78
CA GLU A 55 -1.84 -21.37 5.54
C GLU A 55 -2.93 -21.14 4.49
N THR A 56 -3.21 -19.88 4.13
CA THR A 56 -4.22 -19.53 3.10
C THR A 56 -3.65 -19.51 1.69
N VAL A 57 -2.35 -19.73 1.53
CA VAL A 57 -1.70 -19.71 0.22
C VAL A 57 -2.05 -20.97 -0.56
N CYS A 58 -2.45 -20.79 -1.80
CA CYS A 58 -2.78 -21.86 -2.74
C CYS A 58 -2.49 -21.40 -4.17
N ASP A 59 -2.45 -22.35 -5.09
CA ASP A 59 -2.57 -22.03 -6.50
C ASP A 59 -4.05 -21.75 -6.82
N GLU A 60 -4.36 -20.52 -7.11
CA GLU A 60 -5.75 -20.07 -7.34
C GLU A 60 -6.34 -20.61 -8.66
N ILE A 61 -5.49 -21.00 -9.62
CA ILE A 61 -5.92 -21.54 -10.93
C ILE A 61 -6.25 -23.03 -10.80
N PHE A 62 -5.35 -23.81 -10.20
CA PHE A 62 -5.49 -25.26 -10.08
C PHE A 62 -6.12 -25.71 -8.76
N GLY A 63 -6.37 -24.80 -7.82
CA GLY A 63 -6.98 -25.08 -6.52
C GLY A 63 -6.11 -25.94 -5.60
N THR A 64 -4.81 -26.08 -5.90
CA THR A 64 -3.90 -26.91 -5.10
C THR A 64 -3.37 -26.10 -3.90
N ARG A 65 -3.34 -26.75 -2.74
CA ARG A 65 -2.83 -26.11 -1.51
C ARG A 65 -1.33 -25.84 -1.64
N GLY A 66 -0.93 -24.63 -1.23
CA GLY A 66 0.47 -24.24 -1.18
C GLY A 66 1.20 -24.87 0.00
N GLU A 67 2.45 -25.21 -0.22
CA GLU A 67 3.40 -25.64 0.80
C GLU A 67 4.49 -24.58 0.93
N ILE A 68 4.61 -23.98 2.13
CA ILE A 68 5.59 -22.94 2.44
C ILE A 68 6.48 -23.42 3.57
N LYS A 69 7.79 -23.51 3.29
CA LYS A 69 8.81 -23.74 4.30
C LYS A 69 9.90 -22.68 4.13
N VAL A 70 9.79 -21.63 4.93
CA VAL A 70 10.75 -20.52 4.94
C VAL A 70 11.37 -20.44 6.33
N THR A 71 12.69 -20.61 6.40
CA THR A 71 13.43 -20.63 7.67
C THR A 71 14.61 -19.68 7.62
N ILE A 72 14.89 -19.03 8.76
CA ILE A 72 16.09 -18.23 9.00
C ILE A 72 16.96 -19.00 10.00
N ASP A 73 18.20 -19.34 9.61
CA ASP A 73 19.14 -20.13 10.43
C ASP A 73 18.54 -21.43 11.00
N GLY A 74 17.56 -22.01 10.28
CA GLY A 74 16.87 -23.25 10.61
C GLY A 74 15.56 -23.08 11.37
N GLU A 75 15.23 -21.91 11.88
CA GLU A 75 13.97 -21.60 12.55
C GLU A 75 12.95 -21.00 11.58
N ASN A 76 11.66 -21.28 11.81
CA ASN A 76 10.60 -20.75 10.95
C ASN A 76 10.53 -19.22 11.07
N ILE A 77 10.41 -18.55 9.92
CA ILE A 77 10.31 -17.10 9.87
C ILE A 77 9.02 -16.61 10.52
N GLU A 78 9.09 -15.60 11.37
CA GLU A 78 7.94 -14.97 12.01
C GLU A 78 7.39 -13.81 11.17
N LYS A 79 6.09 -13.48 11.38
CA LYS A 79 5.40 -12.40 10.66
C LYS A 79 6.05 -11.03 10.80
N ASN A 80 6.66 -10.75 11.95
CA ASN A 80 7.33 -9.48 12.27
C ASN A 80 8.75 -9.38 11.71
N GLN A 81 9.31 -10.48 11.21
CA GLN A 81 10.63 -10.54 10.56
C GLN A 81 10.55 -10.29 9.04
N VAL A 82 9.36 -10.11 8.48
CA VAL A 82 9.16 -9.90 7.04
C VAL A 82 8.44 -8.59 6.79
N PHE A 83 8.91 -7.83 5.82
CA PHE A 83 8.22 -6.67 5.29
C PHE A 83 8.23 -6.69 3.76
N VAL A 84 7.04 -6.67 3.16
CA VAL A 84 6.90 -6.74 1.70
C VAL A 84 6.52 -5.37 1.15
N ILE A 85 7.30 -4.91 0.17
CA ILE A 85 7.05 -3.71 -0.60
C ILE A 85 6.59 -4.16 -1.98
N ASN A 86 5.31 -3.98 -2.27
CA ASN A 86 4.72 -4.30 -3.57
C ASN A 86 5.06 -3.21 -4.59
N ASN A 87 4.84 -3.50 -5.87
CA ASN A 87 5.00 -2.53 -6.95
C ASN A 87 4.18 -1.25 -6.68
N PHE A 88 2.88 -1.39 -6.34
CA PHE A 88 2.01 -0.29 -5.99
C PHE A 88 0.73 -0.76 -5.29
N GLU A 89 0.29 -0.02 -4.26
CA GLU A 89 -0.99 -0.20 -3.58
C GLU A 89 -1.72 1.15 -3.53
N ASN A 90 -2.89 1.26 -4.18
CA ASN A 90 -3.64 2.52 -4.31
C ASN A 90 -4.03 3.16 -2.96
N CYS A 91 -4.32 2.34 -1.95
CA CYS A 91 -4.84 2.79 -0.66
C CYS A 91 -3.89 2.49 0.49
N TYR A 92 -2.57 2.39 0.22
CA TYR A 92 -1.61 2.13 1.28
C TYR A 92 -1.41 3.37 2.14
N GLU A 93 -1.70 3.26 3.43
CA GLU A 93 -1.42 4.27 4.45
C GLU A 93 -0.57 3.66 5.56
N SER A 94 0.51 4.35 5.90
CA SER A 94 1.36 3.93 7.00
C SER A 94 0.65 4.18 8.34
N SER A 95 0.46 3.13 9.12
CA SER A 95 0.03 3.23 10.52
C SER A 95 1.14 3.75 11.46
N SER A 96 2.34 3.91 10.92
CA SER A 96 3.54 4.23 11.70
C SER A 96 3.73 5.73 11.95
N VAL A 97 3.01 6.60 11.24
CA VAL A 97 3.20 8.06 11.29
C VAL A 97 3.07 8.61 12.71
N SER A 98 2.02 8.20 13.44
CA SER A 98 1.81 8.64 14.84
C SER A 98 2.99 8.27 15.74
N SER A 99 3.57 7.09 15.56
CA SER A 99 4.69 6.60 16.39
C SER A 99 6.03 7.26 16.07
N LEU A 100 6.16 7.90 14.90
CA LEU A 100 7.36 8.61 14.48
C LEU A 100 7.42 10.05 14.99
N LEU A 101 6.29 10.56 15.49
CA LEU A 101 6.16 11.94 16.00
C LEU A 101 6.64 12.09 17.44
N VAL A 102 6.85 11.00 18.17
CA VAL A 102 7.11 11.03 19.61
C VAL A 102 8.30 10.15 20.02
N ASN A 103 8.98 10.55 21.08
CA ASN A 103 10.03 9.77 21.72
C ASN A 103 9.44 8.67 22.65
N GLU A 104 10.29 7.75 23.14
CA GLU A 104 9.85 6.61 23.96
C GLU A 104 9.21 7.02 25.31
N SER A 105 9.65 8.13 25.94
CA SER A 105 9.05 8.61 27.18
C SER A 105 7.63 9.12 26.96
N THR A 106 7.42 9.89 25.89
CA THR A 106 6.09 10.38 25.51
C THR A 106 5.18 9.23 25.06
N LYS A 107 5.71 8.20 24.37
CA LYS A 107 4.93 6.98 24.04
C LYS A 107 4.40 6.27 25.30
N LYS A 108 5.22 6.14 26.35
CA LYS A 108 4.77 5.55 27.63
C LYS A 108 3.67 6.38 28.27
N SER A 109 3.81 7.70 28.31
CA SER A 109 2.78 8.60 28.87
C SER A 109 1.47 8.52 28.07
N ILE A 110 1.53 8.41 26.74
CA ILE A 110 0.36 8.21 25.88
C ILE A 110 -0.29 6.84 26.16
N SER A 111 0.51 5.77 26.28
CA SER A 111 -0.03 4.45 26.64
C SER A 111 -0.78 4.50 27.97
N THR A 112 -0.22 5.14 28.98
CA THR A 112 -0.87 5.34 30.27
C THR A 112 -2.17 6.14 30.15
N LEU A 113 -2.19 7.18 29.29
CA LEU A 113 -3.40 7.96 29.01
C LEU A 113 -4.51 7.09 28.40
N LEU A 114 -4.18 6.24 27.45
CA LEU A 114 -5.13 5.33 26.81
C LEU A 114 -5.64 4.25 27.77
N ASP A 115 -4.79 3.75 28.68
CA ASP A 115 -5.19 2.82 29.73
C ASP A 115 -6.16 3.47 30.72
N LEU A 116 -5.87 4.69 31.19
CA LEU A 116 -6.75 5.47 32.05
C LEU A 116 -8.10 5.80 31.35
N LYS A 117 -8.08 6.13 30.06
CA LYS A 117 -9.29 6.29 29.27
C LYS A 117 -10.13 5.01 29.27
N ASN A 118 -9.51 3.87 28.98
CA ASN A 118 -10.21 2.58 28.94
C ASN A 118 -10.82 2.20 30.30
N ASP A 119 -10.12 2.44 31.39
CA ASP A 119 -10.60 2.16 32.75
C ASP A 119 -11.76 3.07 33.13
N PHE A 120 -11.68 4.35 32.77
CA PHE A 120 -12.78 5.28 32.92
C PHE A 120 -14.02 4.88 32.12
N LEU A 121 -13.85 4.54 30.83
CA LEU A 121 -14.93 4.12 29.96
C LEU A 121 -15.58 2.80 30.45
N LYS A 122 -14.80 1.84 30.95
CA LYS A 122 -15.33 0.62 31.59
C LYS A 122 -16.16 0.94 32.84
N THR A 123 -15.75 1.94 33.62
CA THR A 123 -16.54 2.42 34.77
C THR A 123 -17.87 3.00 34.31
N LEU A 124 -17.86 3.82 33.25
CA LEU A 124 -19.09 4.35 32.65
C LEU A 124 -19.97 3.24 32.01
N GLU A 125 -19.39 2.18 31.45
CA GLU A 125 -20.14 1.01 30.96
C GLU A 125 -21.00 0.40 32.06
N GLN A 126 -20.44 0.25 33.25
CA GLN A 126 -21.19 -0.31 34.41
C GLN A 126 -22.40 0.56 34.80
N TYR A 127 -22.25 1.90 34.71
CA TYR A 127 -23.31 2.82 35.10
C TYR A 127 -24.34 3.06 33.98
N SER A 128 -23.88 3.23 32.75
CA SER A 128 -24.75 3.52 31.61
C SER A 128 -25.44 2.27 31.03
N GLY A 129 -24.80 1.10 31.16
CA GLY A 129 -25.25 -0.12 30.51
C GLY A 129 -24.94 -0.19 29.01
N LEU A 130 -24.22 0.80 28.45
CA LEU A 130 -23.73 0.79 27.07
C LEU A 130 -22.37 0.11 27.02
N LYS A 131 -22.04 -0.56 25.93
CA LYS A 131 -20.76 -1.25 25.74
C LYS A 131 -19.66 -0.29 25.25
N VAL A 132 -18.46 -0.38 25.85
CA VAL A 132 -17.28 0.35 25.36
C VAL A 132 -16.95 -0.10 23.95
N LEU A 133 -16.96 -1.40 23.70
CA LEU A 133 -16.72 -2.00 22.39
C LEU A 133 -17.75 -3.09 22.10
N LYS A 134 -18.44 -2.97 20.99
CA LYS A 134 -19.39 -3.97 20.46
C LYS A 134 -18.91 -4.41 19.09
N VAL A 135 -18.92 -5.71 18.83
CA VAL A 135 -18.61 -6.25 17.51
C VAL A 135 -19.92 -6.72 16.88
N GLN A 136 -20.30 -6.09 15.76
CA GLN A 136 -21.51 -6.44 15.02
C GLN A 136 -21.15 -6.65 13.54
N ARG A 137 -21.45 -7.83 13.00
CA ARG A 137 -21.15 -8.23 11.61
C ARG A 137 -19.68 -8.04 11.20
N GLY A 138 -18.75 -8.17 12.16
CA GLY A 138 -17.31 -7.99 11.92
C GLY A 138 -16.80 -6.55 12.08
N GLU A 139 -17.69 -5.58 12.26
CA GLU A 139 -17.33 -4.18 12.51
C GLU A 139 -17.24 -3.87 14.00
N LYS A 140 -16.25 -3.05 14.38
CA LYS A 140 -16.08 -2.56 15.75
C LYS A 140 -16.87 -1.28 15.94
N ILE A 141 -17.81 -1.29 16.90
CA ILE A 141 -18.66 -0.14 17.23
C ILE A 141 -18.33 0.31 18.66
N TYR A 142 -17.94 1.57 18.82
CA TYR A 142 -17.67 2.22 20.12
C TYR A 142 -18.94 2.89 20.63
N GLU A 143 -19.93 2.07 21.04
CA GLU A 143 -21.31 2.50 21.35
C GLU A 143 -21.35 3.57 22.43
N LEU A 144 -20.62 3.37 23.55
CA LEU A 144 -20.62 4.29 24.68
C LEU A 144 -20.01 5.66 24.34
N GLU A 145 -18.84 5.65 23.74
CA GLU A 145 -18.10 6.87 23.41
C GLU A 145 -18.86 7.71 22.37
N THR A 146 -19.40 7.05 21.35
CA THR A 146 -20.20 7.71 20.30
C THR A 146 -21.47 8.33 20.88
N ALA A 147 -22.17 7.63 21.77
CA ALA A 147 -23.38 8.16 22.43
C ALA A 147 -23.05 9.38 23.32
N LEU A 148 -21.99 9.30 24.11
CA LEU A 148 -21.56 10.38 25.01
C LEU A 148 -21.20 11.67 24.20
N ILE A 149 -20.39 11.53 23.14
CA ILE A 149 -19.99 12.65 22.28
C ILE A 149 -21.20 13.31 21.63
N ALA A 150 -22.10 12.49 21.06
CA ALA A 150 -23.30 12.99 20.38
C ALA A 150 -24.27 13.72 21.34
N ASP A 151 -24.53 13.13 22.53
CA ASP A 151 -25.49 13.66 23.48
C ASP A 151 -24.97 14.96 24.15
N MET A 152 -23.67 15.03 24.41
CA MET A 152 -23.03 16.22 24.96
C MET A 152 -22.80 17.33 23.89
N LYS A 153 -23.07 17.04 22.60
CA LYS A 153 -22.94 17.95 21.45
C LYS A 153 -21.52 18.53 21.33
N PHE A 154 -20.52 17.68 21.48
CA PHE A 154 -19.14 18.11 21.37
C PHE A 154 -18.76 18.42 19.93
N SER A 155 -17.87 19.41 19.77
CA SER A 155 -17.39 19.85 18.45
C SER A 155 -16.29 18.93 17.86
N ASN A 156 -15.72 18.05 18.69
CA ASN A 156 -14.67 17.13 18.30
C ASN A 156 -15.14 15.69 18.51
N ASP A 157 -14.92 14.84 17.51
CA ASP A 157 -15.31 13.42 17.54
C ASP A 157 -14.44 12.58 18.50
N SER A 158 -13.33 13.12 19.02
CA SER A 158 -12.49 12.44 19.98
C SER A 158 -12.89 12.76 21.42
N PHE A 159 -13.06 11.72 22.23
CA PHE A 159 -13.38 11.82 23.65
C PHE A 159 -12.32 12.60 24.46
N ILE A 160 -11.02 12.31 24.23
CA ILE A 160 -9.90 12.91 24.98
C ILE A 160 -9.86 14.43 24.81
N PHE A 161 -10.17 14.95 23.64
CA PHE A 161 -10.16 16.41 23.40
C PHE A 161 -11.32 17.14 24.06
N ASN A 162 -12.37 16.42 24.47
CA ASN A 162 -13.54 16.98 25.13
C ASN A 162 -13.50 16.88 26.67
N LEU A 163 -12.43 16.35 27.28
CA LEU A 163 -12.33 16.17 28.73
C LEU A 163 -12.51 17.49 29.52
N ASP A 164 -11.98 18.59 29.03
CA ASP A 164 -12.15 19.91 29.67
C ASP A 164 -13.61 20.36 29.63
N HIS A 165 -14.31 20.14 28.51
CA HIS A 165 -15.74 20.43 28.36
C HIS A 165 -16.61 19.53 29.26
N ILE A 166 -16.24 18.25 29.35
CA ILE A 166 -16.89 17.30 30.28
C ILE A 166 -16.74 17.73 31.71
N SER A 167 -15.53 18.17 32.11
CA SER A 167 -15.24 18.71 33.48
C SER A 167 -16.08 19.95 33.80
N ALA A 168 -16.34 20.82 32.84
CA ALA A 168 -17.11 22.04 33.00
C ALA A 168 -18.63 21.83 33.01
N ALA A 169 -19.12 20.63 32.62
CA ALA A 169 -20.55 20.35 32.53
C ALA A 169 -21.22 20.38 33.92
N LYS A 170 -22.31 21.16 34.02
CA LYS A 170 -23.10 21.27 35.24
C LYS A 170 -24.12 20.18 35.32
N ASN A 171 -24.28 19.59 36.48
CA ASN A 171 -25.30 18.62 36.80
C ASN A 171 -26.36 19.26 37.68
N ASN A 172 -27.60 19.30 37.21
CA ASN A 172 -28.75 19.85 37.94
C ASN A 172 -29.47 18.80 38.76
N VAL A 173 -29.43 17.54 38.27
CA VAL A 173 -30.08 16.40 38.91
C VAL A 173 -29.17 15.20 38.92
N TYR A 174 -28.91 14.63 40.11
CA TYR A 174 -28.01 13.52 40.29
C TYR A 174 -28.75 12.18 40.25
N MET A 175 -28.63 11.43 39.12
CA MET A 175 -29.31 10.14 38.88
C MET A 175 -28.30 9.02 38.53
N PRO A 176 -27.35 8.68 39.40
CA PRO A 176 -26.26 7.77 39.06
C PRO A 176 -26.65 6.29 38.94
N ASN A 177 -27.85 5.90 39.37
CA ASN A 177 -28.35 4.55 39.37
C ASN A 177 -29.34 4.27 38.22
N VAL A 178 -29.72 5.28 37.47
CA VAL A 178 -30.57 5.11 36.28
C VAL A 178 -29.67 4.77 35.08
N LYS A 179 -29.89 3.61 34.48
CA LYS A 179 -29.08 3.20 33.33
C LYS A 179 -29.56 3.88 32.04
N TYR A 180 -28.63 4.45 31.30
CA TYR A 180 -28.88 5.04 29.99
C TYR A 180 -29.53 4.03 29.02
N SER A 181 -29.01 2.80 28.95
CA SER A 181 -29.52 1.73 28.10
C SER A 181 -30.95 1.32 28.42
N THR A 182 -31.44 1.55 29.62
CA THR A 182 -32.85 1.26 30.01
C THR A 182 -33.80 2.28 29.39
N ILE A 183 -33.41 3.55 29.27
CA ILE A 183 -34.28 4.61 28.79
C ILE A 183 -34.12 4.80 27.27
N PHE A 184 -32.88 4.81 26.78
CA PHE A 184 -32.55 5.16 25.39
C PHE A 184 -32.34 3.95 24.46
N ASN A 185 -33.07 2.85 24.71
CA ASN A 185 -33.22 1.77 23.73
C ASN A 185 -34.45 2.00 22.84
N GLU A 186 -34.47 1.36 21.66
CA GLU A 186 -35.55 1.55 20.68
C GLU A 186 -36.96 1.29 21.25
N SER A 187 -37.10 0.26 22.08
CA SER A 187 -38.39 -0.13 22.65
C SER A 187 -38.87 0.88 23.69
N ALA A 188 -38.00 1.31 24.59
CA ALA A 188 -38.33 2.28 25.64
C ALA A 188 -38.64 3.67 25.02
N ILE A 189 -37.82 4.15 24.09
CA ILE A 189 -38.05 5.43 23.41
C ILE A 189 -39.39 5.42 22.65
N LYS A 190 -39.74 4.31 22.00
CA LYS A 190 -41.04 4.19 21.32
C LYS A 190 -42.23 4.30 22.26
N LYS A 191 -42.12 3.72 23.47
CA LYS A 191 -43.15 3.86 24.53
C LYS A 191 -43.19 5.25 25.12
N ILE A 192 -41.99 5.84 25.40
CA ILE A 192 -41.91 7.19 25.96
C ILE A 192 -42.53 8.23 25.01
N ARG A 193 -42.35 8.10 23.71
CA ARG A 193 -42.91 9.01 22.69
C ARG A 193 -44.37 8.72 22.32
N ASP A 194 -44.98 7.70 22.90
CA ASP A 194 -46.40 7.42 22.72
C ASP A 194 -47.25 8.55 23.31
N LYS A 195 -48.23 9.04 22.55
CA LYS A 195 -49.11 10.16 22.96
C LYS A 195 -49.82 9.89 24.28
N ASN A 196 -50.28 8.65 24.51
CA ASN A 196 -50.99 8.30 25.74
C ASN A 196 -50.05 8.38 26.93
N PHE A 197 -48.83 7.87 26.77
CA PHE A 197 -47.78 7.97 27.81
C PHE A 197 -47.43 9.42 28.12
N GLN A 198 -47.20 10.26 27.10
CA GLN A 198 -46.90 11.69 27.28
C GLN A 198 -48.05 12.46 28.00
N ASN A 199 -49.30 12.15 27.69
CA ASN A 199 -50.45 12.74 28.38
C ASN A 199 -50.48 12.35 29.87
N LYS A 200 -50.18 11.10 30.19
CA LYS A 200 -50.12 10.61 31.58
C LYS A 200 -48.98 11.22 32.37
N ILE A 201 -47.83 11.45 31.75
CA ILE A 201 -46.74 12.21 32.38
C ILE A 201 -47.19 13.65 32.68
N ALA A 202 -47.91 14.30 31.77
CA ALA A 202 -48.43 15.65 31.99
C ALA A 202 -49.37 15.72 33.19
N ASP A 203 -50.29 14.73 33.31
CA ASP A 203 -51.23 14.64 34.44
C ASP A 203 -50.46 14.36 35.75
N PHE A 204 -49.49 13.46 35.77
CA PHE A 204 -48.65 13.21 36.91
C PHE A 204 -47.83 14.44 37.37
N CYS A 205 -47.27 15.19 36.42
CA CYS A 205 -46.57 16.43 36.77
C CYS A 205 -47.51 17.45 37.42
N LYS A 206 -48.79 17.57 37.01
CA LYS A 206 -49.76 18.41 37.66
C LYS A 206 -50.09 17.95 39.08
N ALA A 207 -50.26 16.63 39.29
CA ALA A 207 -50.50 16.08 40.62
C ALA A 207 -49.27 16.29 41.55
N THR A 208 -48.05 16.12 41.05
CA THR A 208 -46.84 16.41 41.80
C THR A 208 -46.70 17.91 42.11
N ASP A 209 -47.10 18.79 41.20
CA ASP A 209 -47.13 20.24 41.46
C ASP A 209 -48.06 20.64 42.61
N LEU A 210 -49.19 19.91 42.77
CA LEU A 210 -50.09 20.08 43.91
C LEU A 210 -49.45 19.66 45.24
N ILE A 211 -48.72 18.51 45.24
CA ILE A 211 -47.94 18.09 46.39
C ILE A 211 -46.83 19.08 46.74
N TYR A 212 -46.13 19.59 45.75
CA TYR A 212 -45.11 20.65 45.99
C TYR A 212 -45.69 21.93 46.61
N LYS A 213 -46.91 22.29 46.23
CA LYS A 213 -47.59 23.47 46.83
C LYS A 213 -47.92 23.27 48.32
N GLU A 214 -48.12 22.07 48.77
CA GLU A 214 -48.35 21.76 50.16
C GLU A 214 -47.04 21.97 50.99
N TYR A 215 -45.90 21.77 50.33
CA TYR A 215 -44.57 22.01 50.94
C TYR A 215 -44.00 23.28 50.36
N LYS A 216 -44.36 24.48 50.94
CA LYS A 216 -43.95 25.79 50.43
C LYS A 216 -42.45 26.03 50.29
N PHE A 217 -41.63 25.22 50.93
CA PHE A 217 -40.19 25.22 50.75
C PHE A 217 -39.71 24.49 49.47
N LEU A 218 -40.59 23.72 48.78
CA LEU A 218 -40.28 23.14 47.49
C LEU A 218 -40.85 24.01 46.38
N GLU A 219 -40.00 24.34 45.39
CA GLU A 219 -40.38 25.17 44.24
C GLU A 219 -39.89 24.52 42.96
N LYS A 220 -40.84 24.33 42.04
CA LYS A 220 -40.53 23.76 40.73
C LYS A 220 -39.56 24.62 39.94
N GLY A 221 -38.48 24.02 39.43
CA GLY A 221 -37.40 24.74 38.75
C GLY A 221 -36.36 25.41 39.64
N ALA A 222 -36.71 25.79 40.88
CA ALA A 222 -35.80 26.40 41.82
C ALA A 222 -35.27 25.44 42.89
N PHE A 223 -36.11 24.96 43.79
CA PHE A 223 -35.73 24.06 44.88
C PHE A 223 -36.63 22.83 44.94
N THR A 224 -36.24 21.83 44.19
CA THR A 224 -37.01 20.56 44.01
C THR A 224 -36.59 19.47 45.00
N LEU A 225 -37.38 18.38 45.13
CA LEU A 225 -37.05 17.24 46.01
C LEU A 225 -35.66 16.63 45.75
N PRO A 226 -35.16 16.45 44.52
CA PRO A 226 -33.79 16.07 44.29
C PRO A 226 -32.74 17.04 44.83
N LYS A 227 -33.00 18.36 44.74
CA LYS A 227 -32.10 19.36 45.34
C LYS A 227 -32.13 19.28 46.87
N LEU A 228 -33.30 19.05 47.45
CA LEU A 228 -33.43 18.84 48.91
C LEU A 228 -32.62 17.59 49.34
N LYS A 229 -32.67 16.50 48.59
CA LYS A 229 -31.83 15.33 48.83
C LYS A 229 -30.34 15.62 48.78
N ASN A 230 -29.90 16.40 47.81
CA ASN A 230 -28.48 16.82 47.69
C ASN A 230 -28.08 17.65 48.89
N VAL A 231 -28.93 18.53 49.38
CA VAL A 231 -28.67 19.34 50.60
C VAL A 231 -28.54 18.39 51.81
N ALA A 232 -29.45 17.45 51.99
CA ALA A 232 -29.38 16.48 53.07
C ALA A 232 -28.08 15.69 53.07
N LYS A 233 -27.66 15.18 51.88
CA LYS A 233 -26.38 14.49 51.72
C LYS A 233 -25.17 15.33 52.02
N ASN A 234 -25.16 16.56 51.58
CA ASN A 234 -24.06 17.48 51.84
C ASN A 234 -23.92 17.80 53.33
N LEU A 235 -25.03 18.00 54.02
CA LEU A 235 -25.07 18.26 55.43
C LEU A 235 -24.63 17.04 56.25
N ALA A 236 -25.00 15.84 55.81
CA ALA A 236 -24.52 14.59 56.39
C ALA A 236 -22.99 14.46 56.23
N ASN A 237 -22.47 14.71 55.04
CA ASN A 237 -21.04 14.61 54.75
C ASN A 237 -20.17 15.60 55.57
N CYS A 238 -20.68 16.76 55.91
CA CYS A 238 -19.97 17.74 56.73
C CYS A 238 -20.26 17.64 58.25
N ASN A 239 -20.95 16.57 58.67
CA ASN A 239 -21.32 16.34 60.06
C ASN A 239 -22.08 17.53 60.72
N TYR A 240 -22.94 18.18 59.92
CA TYR A 240 -23.61 19.45 60.32
C TYR A 240 -24.38 19.34 61.64
N PHE A 241 -25.07 18.20 61.86
CA PHE A 241 -25.93 17.99 63.04
C PHE A 241 -25.17 17.57 64.31
N VAL A 242 -23.89 17.18 64.21
CA VAL A 242 -23.11 16.65 65.37
C VAL A 242 -22.94 17.69 66.44
N ASN A 243 -22.90 18.99 66.10
CA ASN A 243 -22.70 20.08 67.04
C ASN A 243 -24.02 20.71 67.52
N GLY A 244 -25.15 20.01 67.41
CA GLY A 244 -26.45 20.52 67.83
C GLY A 244 -27.11 21.51 66.87
N ASN A 245 -26.57 21.63 65.67
CA ASN A 245 -27.21 22.45 64.61
C ASN A 245 -28.52 21.83 64.18
N LYS A 246 -29.49 22.65 63.80
CA LYS A 246 -30.79 22.22 63.28
C LYS A 246 -31.15 23.00 62.05
N ILE A 247 -32.05 22.42 61.25
CA ILE A 247 -32.65 23.08 60.08
C ILE A 247 -34.16 23.12 60.27
N ILE A 248 -34.72 24.27 60.08
CA ILE A 248 -36.17 24.47 60.07
C ILE A 248 -36.58 24.77 58.61
N LEU A 249 -37.34 23.85 58.03
CA LEU A 249 -38.00 24.08 56.73
C LEU A 249 -39.37 24.70 57.02
N ASN A 250 -39.46 26.03 56.81
CA ASN A 250 -40.60 26.78 57.23
C ASN A 250 -41.72 26.76 56.17
N ASN A 251 -42.88 26.32 56.62
CA ASN A 251 -44.08 26.14 55.83
C ASN A 251 -45.30 26.12 56.77
N ASP A 252 -46.51 25.93 56.23
CA ASP A 252 -47.69 25.62 57.08
C ASP A 252 -47.50 24.31 57.85
N ILE A 253 -46.61 23.44 57.40
CA ILE A 253 -46.06 22.28 58.10
C ILE A 253 -44.63 22.58 58.47
N GLU A 254 -44.34 22.91 59.72
CA GLU A 254 -43.01 23.14 60.24
C GLU A 254 -42.24 21.82 60.37
N LEU A 255 -41.16 21.68 59.63
CA LEU A 255 -40.26 20.52 59.73
C LEU A 255 -38.97 20.96 60.49
N ASP A 256 -38.88 20.60 61.75
CA ASP A 256 -37.70 20.83 62.60
C ASP A 256 -36.77 19.59 62.54
N ILE A 257 -35.62 19.75 61.90
CA ILE A 257 -34.68 18.68 61.54
C ILE A 257 -33.44 18.80 62.42
N HIS A 258 -33.25 17.84 63.30
CA HIS A 258 -32.12 17.83 64.29
C HIS A 258 -31.05 16.80 63.94
N ASP A 259 -31.30 15.88 63.02
CA ASP A 259 -30.36 14.83 62.64
C ASP A 259 -30.61 14.33 61.20
N ASN A 260 -29.61 13.66 60.64
CA ASN A 260 -29.67 13.13 59.28
C ASN A 260 -30.81 12.14 59.05
N LYS A 261 -31.11 11.29 60.05
CA LYS A 261 -32.14 10.25 59.96
C LYS A 261 -33.54 10.90 59.86
N THR A 262 -33.82 11.90 60.67
CA THR A 262 -35.07 12.67 60.60
C THR A 262 -35.20 13.39 59.25
N PHE A 263 -34.09 13.92 58.71
CA PHE A 263 -34.10 14.58 57.39
C PHE A 263 -34.40 13.60 56.29
N GLU A 264 -33.74 12.45 56.25
CA GLU A 264 -33.98 11.38 55.26
C GLU A 264 -35.40 10.82 55.37
N SER A 265 -35.94 10.63 56.59
CA SER A 265 -37.30 10.19 56.81
C SER A 265 -38.33 11.13 56.21
N ASN A 266 -38.18 12.43 56.43
CA ASN A 266 -39.05 13.46 55.87
C ASN A 266 -39.02 13.45 54.32
N ILE A 267 -37.84 13.31 53.73
CA ILE A 267 -37.68 13.20 52.30
C ILE A 267 -38.38 11.95 51.76
N THR A 268 -38.21 10.82 52.46
CA THR A 268 -38.86 9.53 52.10
C THR A 268 -40.39 9.65 52.15
N ASN A 269 -40.93 10.28 53.19
CA ASN A 269 -42.38 10.50 53.31
C ASN A 269 -42.95 11.33 52.15
N ILE A 270 -42.26 12.36 51.68
CA ILE A 270 -42.64 13.15 50.51
C ILE A 270 -42.60 12.27 49.23
N GLU A 271 -41.57 11.45 49.09
CA GLU A 271 -41.51 10.50 47.94
C GLU A 271 -42.61 9.46 47.95
N GLU A 272 -42.96 8.88 49.09
CA GLU A 272 -44.08 7.92 49.22
C GLU A 272 -45.41 8.53 48.88
N ARG A 273 -45.62 9.81 49.23
CA ARG A 273 -46.85 10.55 48.80
C ARG A 273 -46.90 10.75 47.30
N ILE A 274 -45.80 11.02 46.66
CA ILE A 274 -45.74 11.15 45.17
C ILE A 274 -46.06 9.80 44.51
N LYS A 275 -45.48 8.70 45.02
CA LYS A 275 -45.72 7.34 44.53
C LYS A 275 -47.14 6.83 44.75
N GLY A 276 -47.84 7.33 45.76
CA GLY A 276 -49.22 6.98 46.10
C GLY A 276 -50.25 7.77 45.30
N THR A 277 -49.87 8.56 44.31
CA THR A 277 -50.86 9.28 43.46
C THR A 277 -51.50 8.36 42.41
N PRO A 278 -52.83 8.50 42.11
CA PRO A 278 -53.49 7.69 41.08
C PRO A 278 -52.89 7.91 39.67
N GLU A 279 -52.27 9.05 39.42
CA GLU A 279 -51.56 9.36 38.18
C GLU A 279 -50.30 8.52 38.01
N PHE A 280 -49.59 8.23 39.11
CA PHE A 280 -48.41 7.36 39.10
C PHE A 280 -48.83 5.90 38.79
N ASP A 281 -49.91 5.41 39.39
CA ASP A 281 -50.43 4.03 39.12
C ASP A 281 -50.88 3.88 37.65
N LYS A 282 -51.44 4.89 37.04
CA LYS A 282 -51.80 4.86 35.61
C LYS A 282 -50.56 4.72 34.72
N ILE A 283 -49.46 5.37 35.04
CA ILE A 283 -48.15 5.20 34.32
C ILE A 283 -47.61 3.81 34.53
N ARG A 284 -47.64 3.29 35.73
CA ARG A 284 -47.21 1.89 36.02
C ARG A 284 -47.99 0.89 35.16
N THR A 285 -49.31 1.06 35.04
CA THR A 285 -50.15 0.16 34.23
C THR A 285 -49.78 0.15 32.76
N LEU A 286 -49.38 1.31 32.18
CA LEU A 286 -48.95 1.40 30.79
C LEU A 286 -47.60 0.74 30.51
N LEU A 287 -46.74 0.60 31.52
CA LEU A 287 -45.42 0.01 31.40
C LEU A 287 -45.37 -1.47 31.85
N TYR A 288 -46.49 -2.01 32.37
CA TYR A 288 -46.53 -3.36 32.91
C TYR A 288 -46.62 -4.40 31.78
N ASP A 289 -45.57 -4.47 30.98
CA ASP A 289 -45.40 -5.49 29.95
C ASP A 289 -43.92 -5.88 29.84
N SER A 290 -43.62 -7.00 29.16
CA SER A 290 -42.25 -7.50 29.00
C SER A 290 -41.23 -6.53 28.38
N LYS A 291 -41.67 -5.45 27.76
CA LYS A 291 -40.82 -4.44 27.12
C LYS A 291 -40.72 -3.15 27.93
N GLY A 292 -41.54 -2.95 28.90
CA GLY A 292 -41.57 -1.77 29.75
C GLY A 292 -41.06 -1.98 31.16
N THR A 293 -40.86 -3.25 31.58
CA THR A 293 -40.49 -3.61 32.95
C THR A 293 -39.22 -2.91 33.45
N ASP A 294 -38.16 -2.86 32.63
CA ASP A 294 -36.92 -2.21 33.04
C ASP A 294 -37.07 -0.68 33.20
N LEU A 295 -37.89 -0.07 32.34
CA LEU A 295 -38.24 1.36 32.43
C LEU A 295 -39.11 1.60 33.65
N LEU A 296 -40.08 0.72 33.96
CA LEU A 296 -40.92 0.80 35.13
C LEU A 296 -40.08 0.70 36.42
N ASP A 297 -39.16 -0.24 36.50
CA ASP A 297 -38.25 -0.36 37.63
C ASP A 297 -37.39 0.90 37.85
N ALA A 298 -36.92 1.50 36.75
CA ALA A 298 -36.18 2.75 36.80
C ALA A 298 -37.03 3.91 37.35
N ILE A 299 -38.31 3.97 36.97
CA ILE A 299 -39.27 5.00 37.43
C ILE A 299 -39.67 4.74 38.87
N ASP A 300 -39.97 3.50 39.27
CA ASP A 300 -40.32 3.14 40.64
C ASP A 300 -39.22 3.47 41.65
N ASN A 301 -37.96 3.29 41.22
CA ASN A 301 -36.79 3.69 42.00
C ASN A 301 -36.49 5.19 41.98
N ASN A 302 -36.94 5.92 40.94
CA ASN A 302 -36.70 7.36 40.75
C ASN A 302 -37.95 8.04 40.20
N PRO A 303 -39.01 8.30 40.98
CA PRO A 303 -40.24 8.89 40.44
C PRO A 303 -40.07 10.23 39.73
N ASN A 304 -39.06 11.01 40.17
CA ASN A 304 -38.71 12.31 39.53
C ASN A 304 -38.21 12.13 38.09
N LEU A 305 -37.83 10.93 37.68
CA LEU A 305 -37.45 10.61 36.33
C LEU A 305 -38.60 10.95 35.32
N LEU A 306 -39.85 10.78 35.75
CA LEU A 306 -41.02 11.06 34.91
C LEU A 306 -41.08 12.50 34.36
N GLU A 307 -40.59 13.48 35.10
CA GLU A 307 -40.54 14.86 34.61
C GLU A 307 -39.56 15.03 33.43
N PHE A 308 -38.53 14.21 33.40
CA PHE A 308 -37.51 14.19 32.35
C PHE A 308 -37.90 13.33 31.15
N LEU A 309 -38.88 12.43 31.31
CA LEU A 309 -39.37 11.60 30.20
C LEU A 309 -40.38 12.31 29.29
N LYS A 310 -40.64 13.59 29.49
CA LYS A 310 -41.33 14.39 28.50
C LYS A 310 -40.44 14.52 27.25
N ASP A 311 -41.08 14.44 26.06
CA ASP A 311 -40.33 14.43 24.78
C ASP A 311 -39.41 15.67 24.66
N GLU A 312 -39.86 16.84 25.09
CA GLU A 312 -39.10 18.10 25.15
C GLU A 312 -37.87 18.09 26.06
N ASN A 313 -37.82 17.17 27.06
CA ASN A 313 -36.77 17.10 28.09
C ASN A 313 -35.80 15.95 27.84
N LEU A 314 -36.02 15.06 26.88
CA LEU A 314 -35.22 13.87 26.66
C LEU A 314 -33.72 14.19 26.37
N ASP A 315 -33.45 15.23 25.61
CA ASP A 315 -32.08 15.65 25.33
C ASP A 315 -31.37 16.16 26.60
N ASN A 316 -32.10 16.88 27.46
CA ASN A 316 -31.57 17.31 28.77
C ASN A 316 -31.31 16.10 29.69
N LEU A 317 -32.20 15.10 29.67
CA LEU A 317 -32.01 13.88 30.45
C LEU A 317 -30.74 13.15 30.05
N ARG A 318 -30.41 13.08 28.78
CA ARG A 318 -29.14 12.48 28.30
C ARG A 318 -27.94 13.15 28.98
N VAL A 319 -27.86 14.46 28.95
CA VAL A 319 -26.78 15.24 29.56
C VAL A 319 -26.73 15.03 31.10
N GLU A 320 -27.88 15.04 31.76
CA GLU A 320 -27.98 14.82 33.23
C GLU A 320 -27.52 13.41 33.64
N LEU A 321 -27.80 12.39 32.84
CA LEU A 321 -27.34 11.03 33.09
C LEU A 321 -25.81 10.94 32.93
N TRP A 322 -25.28 11.44 31.82
CA TRP A 322 -23.83 11.44 31.59
C TRP A 322 -23.06 12.17 32.68
N THR A 323 -23.52 13.38 33.04
CA THR A 323 -22.90 14.16 34.12
C THR A 323 -23.03 13.47 35.48
N SER A 324 -24.12 12.73 35.73
CA SER A 324 -24.29 11.94 36.95
C SER A 324 -23.30 10.76 37.04
N TYR A 325 -23.08 10.07 35.94
CA TYR A 325 -22.10 8.96 35.88
C TYR A 325 -20.67 9.47 36.04
N ILE A 326 -20.32 10.58 35.38
CA ILE A 326 -19.00 11.19 35.48
C ILE A 326 -18.74 11.64 36.93
N LYS A 327 -19.74 12.27 37.56
CA LYS A 327 -19.65 12.69 38.97
C LYS A 327 -19.50 11.49 39.91
N LYS A 328 -20.17 10.36 39.63
CA LYS A 328 -20.01 9.13 40.41
C LYS A 328 -18.63 8.51 40.21
N ALA A 329 -18.05 8.65 38.98
CA ALA A 329 -16.74 8.19 38.60
C ALA A 329 -15.66 9.30 38.74
N ALA A 330 -15.82 10.23 39.67
CA ALA A 330 -14.95 11.42 39.79
C ALA A 330 -13.46 11.06 39.95
N GLU A 331 -13.13 10.03 40.74
CA GLU A 331 -11.73 9.65 40.96
C GLU A 331 -11.03 9.18 39.65
N PRO A 332 -11.54 8.18 38.90
CA PRO A 332 -10.90 7.81 37.63
C PRO A 332 -10.96 8.93 36.58
N PHE A 333 -12.02 9.76 36.59
CA PHE A 333 -12.11 10.91 35.69
C PHE A 333 -11.03 11.96 35.95
N ASN A 334 -10.81 12.34 37.21
CA ASN A 334 -9.77 13.34 37.57
C ASN A 334 -8.37 12.81 37.25
N LYS A 335 -8.08 11.53 37.50
CA LYS A 335 -6.80 10.93 37.13
C LYS A 335 -6.57 11.01 35.60
N LEU A 336 -7.61 10.69 34.81
CA LEU A 336 -7.54 10.83 33.34
C LEU A 336 -7.32 12.27 32.89
N LEU A 337 -8.07 13.20 33.46
CA LEU A 337 -7.99 14.64 33.13
C LEU A 337 -6.62 15.22 33.42
N ASP A 338 -6.05 14.93 34.61
CA ASP A 338 -4.74 15.47 35.05
C ASP A 338 -3.63 14.87 34.15
N HIS A 339 -3.66 13.57 33.91
CA HIS A 339 -2.68 12.94 33.02
C HIS A 339 -2.81 13.43 31.56
N CYS A 340 -4.03 13.72 31.10
CA CYS A 340 -4.25 14.33 29.79
C CYS A 340 -3.58 15.71 29.68
N LYS A 341 -3.63 16.54 30.74
CA LYS A 341 -2.95 17.82 30.76
C LYS A 341 -1.43 17.68 30.69
N GLU A 342 -0.86 16.69 31.41
CA GLU A 342 0.58 16.38 31.34
C GLU A 342 0.98 15.96 29.93
N VAL A 343 0.21 15.05 29.30
CA VAL A 343 0.48 14.61 27.93
C VAL A 343 0.35 15.75 26.92
N LYS A 344 -0.64 16.64 27.06
CA LYS A 344 -0.77 17.84 26.20
C LYS A 344 0.45 18.75 26.32
N GLN A 345 1.00 18.96 27.52
CA GLN A 345 2.23 19.71 27.70
C GLN A 345 3.42 19.06 27.01
N LEU A 346 3.61 17.74 27.20
CA LEU A 346 4.67 16.99 26.52
C LEU A 346 4.57 17.07 25.00
N ILE A 347 3.33 17.06 24.44
CA ILE A 347 3.11 17.19 23.00
C ILE A 347 3.45 18.60 22.50
N ASN A 348 3.07 19.63 23.24
CA ASN A 348 3.38 21.03 22.88
C ASN A 348 4.89 21.31 22.90
N ASP A 349 5.64 20.60 23.74
CA ASP A 349 7.10 20.71 23.84
C ASP A 349 7.83 19.92 22.71
N ILE A 350 7.11 19.15 21.89
CA ILE A 350 7.71 18.42 20.78
C ILE A 350 8.12 19.38 19.66
N ASN A 351 9.42 19.45 19.41
CA ASN A 351 9.94 20.08 18.21
C ASN A 351 9.79 19.13 17.01
N ILE A 352 8.83 19.40 16.14
CA ILE A 352 8.53 18.54 14.97
C ILE A 352 9.76 18.38 14.08
N SER A 353 10.65 19.40 14.00
CA SER A 353 11.85 19.35 13.16
C SER A 353 12.82 18.22 13.56
N ASP A 354 12.79 17.79 14.82
CA ASP A 354 13.69 16.78 15.38
C ASP A 354 13.06 15.37 15.41
N THR A 355 11.87 15.22 14.88
CA THR A 355 11.17 13.93 14.85
C THR A 355 11.63 13.05 13.69
N ALA A 356 11.53 11.72 13.86
CA ALA A 356 11.80 10.78 12.77
C ALA A 356 10.80 10.91 11.61
N TRP A 357 9.59 11.43 11.88
CA TRP A 357 8.65 11.79 10.82
C TRP A 357 9.21 12.88 9.91
N ASN A 358 9.75 13.96 10.49
CA ASN A 358 10.35 15.04 9.70
C ASN A 358 11.62 14.55 8.97
N HIS A 359 12.39 13.65 9.58
CA HIS A 359 13.55 13.03 8.94
C HIS A 359 13.12 12.22 7.70
N ALA A 360 12.09 11.38 7.81
CA ALA A 360 11.55 10.61 6.69
C ALA A 360 10.99 11.52 5.58
N LEU A 361 10.27 12.58 5.98
CA LEU A 361 9.76 13.57 5.02
C LEU A 361 10.91 14.28 4.29
N LYS A 362 11.96 14.67 5.01
CA LYS A 362 13.14 15.31 4.43
C LYS A 362 13.88 14.39 3.46
N ILE A 363 14.07 13.11 3.80
CA ILE A 363 14.61 12.09 2.86
C ILE A 363 13.81 12.09 1.58
N PHE A 364 12.48 12.15 1.69
CA PHE A 364 11.60 12.14 0.54
C PHE A 364 11.69 13.44 -0.27
N GLU A 365 11.58 14.61 0.36
CA GLU A 365 11.62 15.92 -0.30
C GLU A 365 12.96 16.23 -0.96
N ASP A 366 14.07 15.82 -0.36
CA ASP A 366 15.41 16.02 -0.90
C ASP A 366 15.69 15.18 -2.15
N ARG A 367 15.02 14.05 -2.30
CA ARG A 367 15.32 13.06 -3.35
C ARG A 367 14.26 12.96 -4.42
N PHE A 368 12.98 12.97 -4.03
CA PHE A 368 11.88 12.79 -4.99
C PHE A 368 11.36 14.14 -5.50
N THR A 369 11.11 14.19 -6.79
CA THR A 369 10.49 15.37 -7.40
C THR A 369 9.00 15.18 -7.47
N VAL A 370 8.29 15.98 -6.65
CA VAL A 370 6.83 16.00 -6.60
C VAL A 370 6.33 17.46 -6.63
N PRO A 371 5.14 17.75 -7.20
CA PRO A 371 4.63 19.10 -7.35
C PRO A 371 4.01 19.69 -6.08
N TYR A 372 4.15 19.03 -4.95
CA TYR A 372 3.50 19.41 -3.69
C TYR A 372 4.46 19.31 -2.50
N LYS A 373 4.15 20.07 -1.44
CA LYS A 373 4.75 19.92 -0.11
C LYS A 373 3.75 19.28 0.82
N MET A 374 4.24 18.53 1.80
CA MET A 374 3.38 17.79 2.75
C MET A 374 3.50 18.35 4.16
N THR A 375 2.35 18.42 4.85
CA THR A 375 2.25 18.84 6.26
C THR A 375 1.23 17.96 6.98
N ILE A 376 1.35 17.84 8.31
CA ILE A 376 0.33 17.19 9.15
C ILE A 376 -0.60 18.26 9.71
N SER A 377 -1.91 18.01 9.69
CA SER A 377 -2.89 18.99 10.15
C SER A 377 -3.54 18.68 11.50
N ASN A 378 -3.50 17.45 11.98
CA ASN A 378 -4.12 17.05 13.25
C ASN A 378 -3.08 16.40 14.17
N LEU A 379 -2.02 17.16 14.45
CA LEU A 379 -0.83 16.66 15.14
C LEU A 379 -1.16 16.04 16.51
N GLU A 380 -1.92 16.74 17.35
CA GLU A 380 -2.27 16.24 18.69
C GLU A 380 -3.04 14.93 18.66
N GLY A 381 -4.09 14.84 17.83
CA GLY A 381 -4.89 13.63 17.68
C GLY A 381 -4.11 12.45 17.11
N SER A 382 -3.19 12.75 16.20
CA SER A 382 -2.31 11.75 15.59
C SER A 382 -1.28 11.22 16.58
N ILE A 383 -0.75 12.06 17.41
CA ILE A 383 0.22 11.69 18.46
C ILE A 383 -0.45 10.83 19.54
N ILE A 384 -1.66 11.19 19.96
CA ILE A 384 -2.43 10.43 20.95
C ILE A 384 -2.93 9.10 20.37
N GLY A 385 -2.99 8.95 19.05
CA GLY A 385 -3.43 7.73 18.38
C GLY A 385 -4.96 7.57 18.30
N GLU A 386 -5.71 8.63 18.61
CA GLU A 386 -7.19 8.63 18.49
C GLU A 386 -7.68 8.96 17.09
N THR A 387 -6.87 9.64 16.29
CA THR A 387 -7.17 9.95 14.90
C THR A 387 -6.03 9.53 14.00
N ILE A 388 -6.37 9.15 12.77
CA ILE A 388 -5.35 8.90 11.73
C ILE A 388 -4.70 10.25 11.38
N PRO A 389 -3.36 10.30 11.21
CA PRO A 389 -2.70 11.52 10.77
C PRO A 389 -3.26 12.00 9.43
N HIS A 390 -3.78 13.22 9.40
CA HIS A 390 -4.23 13.82 8.15
C HIS A 390 -3.06 14.56 7.49
N VAL A 391 -2.51 13.94 6.45
CA VAL A 391 -1.51 14.56 5.59
C VAL A 391 -2.21 15.54 4.66
N LYS A 392 -1.78 16.80 4.69
CA LYS A 392 -2.22 17.85 3.75
C LYS A 392 -1.15 18.09 2.71
N PHE A 393 -1.59 18.34 1.51
CA PHE A 393 -0.76 18.60 0.35
C PHE A 393 -0.92 20.05 -0.07
N SER A 394 0.16 20.83 -0.03
CA SER A 394 0.16 22.22 -0.45
C SER A 394 0.79 22.34 -1.83
N PHE A 395 0.08 23.01 -2.73
CA PHE A 395 0.51 23.31 -4.09
C PHE A 395 0.78 24.81 -4.21
N ASP A 396 2.00 25.15 -4.58
CA ASP A 396 2.45 26.51 -4.78
C ASP A 396 2.69 26.76 -6.28
N ARG A 397 2.10 27.84 -6.82
CA ARG A 397 2.40 28.32 -8.19
C ARG A 397 2.67 29.82 -8.16
N PRO A 398 3.63 30.33 -8.96
CA PRO A 398 3.84 31.75 -9.10
C PRO A 398 2.52 32.45 -9.48
N ASN A 399 2.20 33.55 -8.80
CA ASN A 399 1.00 34.37 -9.01
C ASN A 399 -0.35 33.73 -8.65
N HIS A 400 -0.37 32.60 -7.96
CA HIS A 400 -1.58 31.99 -7.44
C HIS A 400 -1.53 31.86 -5.91
N LYS A 401 -2.71 31.87 -5.27
CA LYS A 401 -2.77 31.54 -3.83
C LYS A 401 -2.44 30.04 -3.65
N GLN A 402 -1.71 29.75 -2.58
CA GLN A 402 -1.44 28.39 -2.16
C GLN A 402 -2.76 27.62 -1.99
N VAL A 403 -2.83 26.43 -2.57
CA VAL A 403 -3.96 25.51 -2.44
C VAL A 403 -3.55 24.36 -1.54
N ILE A 404 -4.34 24.11 -0.51
CA ILE A 404 -4.11 23.00 0.43
C ILE A 404 -5.24 22.00 0.23
N LEU A 405 -4.88 20.74 -0.07
CA LEU A 405 -5.80 19.63 -0.31
C LEU A 405 -5.49 18.50 0.67
N ASP A 406 -6.52 17.76 1.06
CA ASP A 406 -6.38 16.47 1.71
C ASP A 406 -6.24 15.33 0.67
N ARG A 407 -5.93 14.14 1.13
CA ARG A 407 -5.74 12.97 0.27
C ARG A 407 -7.00 12.61 -0.52
N SER A 408 -8.17 12.65 0.13
CA SER A 408 -9.44 12.33 -0.50
C SER A 408 -9.79 13.30 -1.63
N SER A 409 -9.45 14.56 -1.46
CA SER A 409 -9.59 15.59 -2.49
C SER A 409 -8.63 15.37 -3.66
N LEU A 410 -7.37 14.96 -3.40
CA LEU A 410 -6.41 14.61 -4.44
C LEU A 410 -6.87 13.41 -5.28
N GLU A 411 -7.36 12.37 -4.63
CA GLU A 411 -7.86 11.16 -5.31
C GLU A 411 -9.10 11.48 -6.15
N ARG A 412 -10.04 12.28 -5.62
CA ARG A 412 -11.26 12.68 -6.33
C ARG A 412 -10.96 13.55 -7.55
N LEU A 413 -9.99 14.45 -7.47
CA LEU A 413 -9.62 15.35 -8.56
C LEU A 413 -8.79 14.67 -9.64
N ASP A 414 -8.23 13.48 -9.36
CA ASP A 414 -7.36 12.68 -10.25
C ASP A 414 -6.25 13.50 -10.94
N ILE A 415 -5.67 14.46 -10.21
CA ILE A 415 -4.67 15.39 -10.73
C ILE A 415 -3.24 14.85 -10.68
N LEU A 416 -3.00 13.80 -9.91
CA LEU A 416 -1.69 13.19 -9.79
C LEU A 416 -1.43 12.21 -10.94
N SER A 417 -0.27 12.33 -11.57
CA SER A 417 0.24 11.32 -12.50
C SER A 417 0.50 9.99 -11.78
N GLN A 418 0.63 8.90 -12.53
CA GLN A 418 0.94 7.59 -11.95
C GLN A 418 2.27 7.60 -11.18
N GLY A 419 3.28 8.33 -11.67
CA GLY A 419 4.55 8.50 -10.97
C GLY A 419 4.40 9.23 -9.63
N GLU A 420 3.58 10.27 -9.56
CA GLU A 420 3.31 11.04 -8.34
C GLU A 420 2.51 10.22 -7.31
N LYS A 421 1.52 9.43 -7.76
CA LYS A 421 0.80 8.47 -6.90
C LYS A 421 1.75 7.43 -6.29
N ARG A 422 2.69 6.91 -7.09
CA ARG A 422 3.72 5.98 -6.61
C ARG A 422 4.71 6.63 -5.68
N SER A 423 5.08 7.89 -5.90
CA SER A 423 5.93 8.64 -4.96
C SER A 423 5.26 8.78 -3.60
N LEU A 424 3.95 9.03 -3.56
CA LEU A 424 3.17 9.07 -2.32
C LEU A 424 3.12 7.70 -1.62
N TYR A 425 2.96 6.62 -2.38
CA TYR A 425 3.05 5.27 -1.86
C TYR A 425 4.42 5.00 -1.21
N LEU A 426 5.51 5.37 -1.89
CA LEU A 426 6.87 5.21 -1.37
C LEU A 426 7.10 6.00 -0.08
N LEU A 427 6.56 7.22 0.05
CA LEU A 427 6.66 7.97 1.29
C LEU A 427 6.06 7.20 2.47
N ASN A 428 4.88 6.60 2.29
CA ASN A 428 4.28 5.79 3.34
C ASN A 428 5.14 4.57 3.70
N ILE A 429 5.78 3.96 2.71
CA ILE A 429 6.76 2.88 2.93
C ILE A 429 7.98 3.39 3.70
N ILE A 430 8.50 4.58 3.37
CA ILE A 430 9.62 5.20 4.09
C ILE A 430 9.25 5.40 5.57
N PHE A 431 8.04 5.84 5.89
CA PHE A 431 7.58 5.95 7.28
C PHE A 431 7.63 4.60 8.00
N ASP A 432 7.16 3.52 7.37
CA ASP A 432 7.20 2.20 8.01
C ASP A 432 8.65 1.68 8.18
N ILE A 433 9.52 1.93 7.21
CA ILE A 433 10.94 1.55 7.29
C ILE A 433 11.66 2.33 8.40
N GLU A 434 11.44 3.65 8.51
CA GLU A 434 12.04 4.47 9.55
C GLU A 434 11.57 4.04 10.96
N LYS A 435 10.31 3.61 11.10
CA LYS A 435 9.84 3.00 12.35
C LYS A 435 10.57 1.70 12.66
N ILE A 436 10.68 0.79 11.70
CA ILE A 436 11.41 -0.49 11.87
C ILE A 436 12.86 -0.22 12.28
N LYS A 437 13.49 0.81 11.71
CA LYS A 437 14.85 1.24 12.02
C LYS A 437 14.97 1.77 13.44
N GLN A 438 14.03 2.61 13.90
CA GLN A 438 13.97 3.08 15.28
C GLN A 438 13.79 1.94 16.30
N GLU A 439 12.97 0.94 15.97
CA GLU A 439 12.76 -0.24 16.80
C GLU A 439 13.96 -1.19 16.79
N ASN A 440 15.00 -0.90 15.99
CA ASN A 440 16.21 -1.73 15.81
C ASN A 440 15.87 -3.19 15.49
N ARG A 441 14.80 -3.41 14.72
CA ARG A 441 14.30 -4.74 14.38
C ARG A 441 15.08 -5.38 13.24
N GLU A 442 15.37 -6.66 13.34
CA GLU A 442 15.89 -7.45 12.23
C GLU A 442 14.78 -7.86 11.29
N VAL A 443 14.83 -7.39 10.03
CA VAL A 443 13.75 -7.58 9.05
C VAL A 443 14.29 -7.95 7.68
N LEU A 444 13.64 -8.95 7.07
CA LEU A 444 13.81 -9.32 5.68
C LEU A 444 12.81 -8.51 4.82
N PHE A 445 13.33 -7.66 3.95
CA PHE A 445 12.54 -6.91 2.98
C PHE A 445 12.44 -7.69 1.67
N ILE A 446 11.22 -7.89 1.19
CA ILE A 446 10.94 -8.39 -0.15
C ILE A 446 10.39 -7.23 -0.97
N ILE A 447 11.11 -6.84 -2.01
CA ILE A 447 10.82 -5.63 -2.79
C ILE A 447 10.50 -6.04 -4.23
N ASP A 448 9.24 -5.83 -4.66
CA ASP A 448 8.74 -6.23 -5.98
C ASP A 448 8.57 -5.02 -6.89
N ASP A 449 9.38 -4.95 -7.95
CA ASP A 449 9.32 -3.97 -9.05
C ASP A 449 9.09 -2.51 -8.60
N ILE A 450 9.76 -2.07 -7.52
CA ILE A 450 9.57 -0.77 -6.85
C ILE A 450 9.80 0.43 -7.78
N ALA A 451 10.67 0.28 -8.79
CA ALA A 451 11.08 1.37 -9.69
C ALA A 451 10.20 1.50 -10.94
N ASP A 452 9.16 0.71 -11.07
CA ASP A 452 8.30 0.69 -12.25
C ASP A 452 7.56 2.01 -12.43
N SER A 453 7.45 2.47 -13.70
CA SER A 453 6.75 3.72 -14.09
C SER A 453 7.28 5.01 -13.48
N PHE A 454 8.47 5.01 -12.88
CA PHE A 454 9.16 6.24 -12.49
C PHE A 454 10.03 6.79 -13.62
N ASP A 455 10.20 8.12 -13.63
CA ASP A 455 11.21 8.78 -14.44
C ASP A 455 12.63 8.47 -13.93
N TYR A 456 13.64 8.79 -14.72
CA TYR A 456 15.04 8.51 -14.36
C TYR A 456 15.46 9.12 -13.03
N LYS A 457 15.04 10.36 -12.72
CA LYS A 457 15.43 11.04 -11.48
C LYS A 457 14.89 10.31 -10.26
N ASN A 458 13.61 9.95 -10.29
CA ASN A 458 12.97 9.22 -9.19
C ASN A 458 13.48 7.76 -9.09
N LYS A 459 13.84 7.11 -10.23
CA LYS A 459 14.53 5.81 -10.20
C LYS A 459 15.85 5.88 -9.43
N TYR A 460 16.67 6.89 -9.69
CA TYR A 460 17.93 7.06 -8.95
C TYR A 460 17.70 7.38 -7.47
N ALA A 461 16.67 8.14 -7.14
CA ALA A 461 16.29 8.39 -5.75
C ALA A 461 15.95 7.08 -5.00
N ILE A 462 15.26 6.15 -5.67
CA ILE A 462 14.99 4.81 -5.12
C ILE A 462 16.28 4.03 -4.93
N VAL A 463 17.20 4.04 -5.90
CA VAL A 463 18.48 3.34 -5.80
C VAL A 463 19.30 3.85 -4.60
N GLU A 464 19.34 5.17 -4.38
CA GLU A 464 20.01 5.75 -3.20
C GLU A 464 19.33 5.35 -1.89
N TYR A 465 18.01 5.27 -1.86
CA TYR A 465 17.31 4.81 -0.66
C TYR A 465 17.57 3.32 -0.39
N LEU A 466 17.57 2.49 -1.43
CA LEU A 466 17.95 1.08 -1.32
C LEU A 466 19.41 0.91 -0.82
N TYR A 467 20.32 1.79 -1.24
CA TYR A 467 21.68 1.82 -0.74
C TYR A 467 21.74 2.09 0.78
N GLU A 468 20.95 3.04 1.28
CA GLU A 468 20.85 3.30 2.72
C GLU A 468 20.25 2.13 3.50
N MET A 469 19.20 1.51 2.97
CA MET A 469 18.63 0.30 3.57
C MET A 469 19.65 -0.83 3.64
N ALA A 470 20.44 -1.04 2.57
CA ALA A 470 21.46 -2.06 2.50
C ALA A 470 22.60 -1.87 3.52
N ASN A 471 22.88 -0.61 3.87
CA ASN A 471 23.88 -0.26 4.89
C ASN A 471 23.36 -0.33 6.33
N THR A 472 22.06 -0.58 6.52
CA THR A 472 21.48 -0.80 7.85
C THR A 472 21.70 -2.26 8.26
N SER A 473 22.45 -2.48 9.34
CA SER A 473 22.95 -3.83 9.72
C SER A 473 21.86 -4.87 9.92
N ASN A 474 20.71 -4.43 10.44
CA ASN A 474 19.56 -5.30 10.77
C ASN A 474 18.63 -5.55 9.58
N PHE A 475 18.92 -4.96 8.42
CA PHE A 475 18.10 -5.13 7.23
C PHE A 475 18.70 -6.16 6.27
N LYS A 476 17.86 -7.06 5.77
CA LYS A 476 18.17 -7.98 4.69
C LYS A 476 17.19 -7.75 3.55
N LEU A 477 17.68 -7.64 2.33
CA LEU A 477 16.89 -7.24 1.18
C LEU A 477 16.91 -8.32 0.09
N ILE A 478 15.75 -8.70 -0.42
CA ILE A 478 15.61 -9.42 -1.68
C ILE A 478 14.81 -8.50 -2.63
N ILE A 479 15.51 -8.01 -3.66
CA ILE A 479 14.95 -7.04 -4.61
C ILE A 479 14.66 -7.78 -5.92
N LEU A 480 13.42 -7.70 -6.39
CA LEU A 480 12.96 -8.30 -7.63
C LEU A 480 12.73 -7.21 -8.67
N SER A 481 13.18 -7.39 -9.89
CA SER A 481 12.89 -6.49 -10.99
C SER A 481 12.84 -7.20 -12.33
N HIS A 482 11.93 -6.75 -13.20
CA HIS A 482 11.93 -7.13 -14.62
C HIS A 482 12.71 -6.13 -15.49
N ASN A 483 13.01 -4.96 -14.95
CA ASN A 483 13.78 -3.95 -15.67
C ASN A 483 15.28 -4.21 -15.51
N PHE A 484 15.95 -4.60 -16.58
CA PHE A 484 17.37 -4.94 -16.52
C PHE A 484 18.28 -3.73 -16.29
N ASP A 485 17.91 -2.55 -16.76
CA ASP A 485 18.65 -1.32 -16.50
C ASP A 485 18.61 -0.95 -15.01
N PHE A 486 17.46 -1.09 -14.37
CA PHE A 486 17.34 -0.94 -12.92
C PHE A 486 18.15 -1.99 -12.17
N TYR A 487 18.09 -3.28 -12.58
CA TYR A 487 18.90 -4.36 -12.03
C TYR A 487 20.40 -4.02 -12.09
N ARG A 488 20.86 -3.60 -13.25
CA ARG A 488 22.26 -3.23 -13.50
C ARG A 488 22.68 -2.02 -12.66
N THR A 489 21.83 -1.02 -12.55
CA THR A 489 22.07 0.20 -11.76
C THR A 489 22.19 -0.13 -10.28
N VAL A 490 21.25 -0.89 -9.70
CA VAL A 490 21.27 -1.33 -8.30
C VAL A 490 22.49 -2.18 -8.01
N THR A 491 22.76 -3.21 -8.82
CA THR A 491 23.93 -4.10 -8.61
C THR A 491 25.25 -3.35 -8.66
N SER A 492 25.35 -2.32 -9.51
CA SER A 492 26.52 -1.45 -9.61
C SER A 492 26.64 -0.51 -8.43
N ARG A 493 25.56 0.19 -8.08
CA ARG A 493 25.56 1.19 -7.01
C ARG A 493 25.82 0.57 -5.63
N LEU A 494 25.24 -0.60 -5.37
CA LEU A 494 25.43 -1.33 -4.13
C LEU A 494 26.72 -2.19 -4.13
N ASN A 495 27.45 -2.22 -5.24
CA ASN A 495 28.64 -3.03 -5.44
C ASN A 495 28.43 -4.50 -5.03
N LEU A 496 27.32 -5.09 -5.48
CA LEU A 496 26.92 -6.44 -5.04
C LEU A 496 27.91 -7.50 -5.53
N PRO A 497 28.32 -8.45 -4.66
CA PRO A 497 29.11 -9.59 -5.06
C PRO A 497 28.35 -10.46 -6.07
N ARG A 498 29.07 -11.28 -6.83
CA ARG A 498 28.50 -12.11 -7.90
C ARG A 498 27.40 -13.05 -7.38
N CYS A 499 27.62 -13.69 -6.24
CA CYS A 499 26.65 -14.60 -5.61
C CYS A 499 25.32 -13.91 -5.22
N ALA A 500 25.30 -12.59 -5.14
CA ALA A 500 24.10 -11.80 -4.82
C ALA A 500 23.39 -11.22 -6.06
N ARG A 501 23.93 -11.44 -7.25
CA ARG A 501 23.36 -11.02 -8.54
C ARG A 501 22.76 -12.24 -9.22
N LEU A 502 21.42 -12.35 -9.17
CA LEU A 502 20.71 -13.55 -9.58
C LEU A 502 19.78 -13.26 -10.76
N ILE A 503 19.59 -14.28 -11.59
CA ILE A 503 18.66 -14.29 -12.70
C ILE A 503 17.70 -15.46 -12.50
N ALA A 504 16.40 -15.17 -12.56
CA ALA A 504 15.37 -16.19 -12.49
C ALA A 504 15.22 -16.92 -13.84
N LYS A 505 15.10 -18.23 -13.79
CA LYS A 505 14.82 -19.09 -14.93
C LYS A 505 13.67 -20.04 -14.59
N ASN A 506 12.87 -20.39 -15.59
CA ASN A 506 11.81 -21.36 -15.45
C ASN A 506 11.96 -22.46 -16.51
N ASN A 507 12.48 -23.60 -16.09
CA ASN A 507 12.63 -24.82 -16.92
C ASN A 507 11.73 -25.93 -16.34
N GLY A 508 10.43 -25.62 -16.11
CA GLY A 508 9.50 -26.46 -15.35
C GLY A 508 9.50 -26.15 -13.85
N ASN A 509 10.64 -25.77 -13.28
CA ASN A 509 10.79 -25.27 -11.92
C ASN A 509 11.44 -23.88 -11.92
N LEU A 510 10.97 -23.00 -11.04
CA LEU A 510 11.59 -21.70 -10.85
C LEU A 510 12.94 -21.86 -10.15
N THR A 511 14.01 -21.45 -10.81
CA THR A 511 15.38 -21.52 -10.29
C THR A 511 16.07 -20.17 -10.38
N LEU A 512 17.04 -19.93 -9.48
CA LEU A 512 17.88 -18.74 -9.50
C LEU A 512 19.30 -19.14 -9.86
N VAL A 513 19.87 -18.46 -10.83
CA VAL A 513 21.26 -18.66 -11.25
C VAL A 513 22.07 -17.37 -11.10
N GLU A 514 23.36 -17.49 -10.81
CA GLU A 514 24.23 -16.31 -10.73
C GLU A 514 24.37 -15.63 -12.09
N GLU A 515 24.28 -14.32 -12.11
CA GLU A 515 24.58 -13.49 -13.28
C GLU A 515 26.09 -13.56 -13.56
N LYS A 516 26.45 -13.91 -14.81
CA LYS A 516 27.84 -14.08 -15.21
C LYS A 516 28.44 -12.78 -15.73
N TYR A 517 27.96 -12.29 -16.90
CA TYR A 517 28.53 -11.17 -17.63
C TYR A 517 27.50 -10.23 -18.26
N GLN A 518 26.21 -10.53 -18.14
CA GLN A 518 25.15 -9.76 -18.80
C GLN A 518 25.14 -8.28 -18.40
N LYS A 519 25.70 -7.96 -17.24
CA LYS A 519 25.93 -6.57 -16.80
C LYS A 519 26.91 -5.80 -17.72
N GLN A 520 27.93 -6.48 -18.24
CA GLN A 520 28.94 -5.90 -19.14
C GLN A 520 29.32 -6.90 -20.25
N PRO A 521 28.39 -7.28 -21.12
CA PRO A 521 28.63 -8.34 -22.10
C PRO A 521 29.78 -8.02 -23.06
N PHE A 522 29.87 -6.78 -23.52
CA PHE A 522 30.92 -6.38 -24.47
C PHE A 522 32.33 -6.50 -23.90
N SER A 523 32.51 -6.27 -22.60
CA SER A 523 33.80 -6.43 -21.94
C SER A 523 34.26 -7.88 -21.97
N ALA A 524 33.36 -8.84 -21.78
CA ALA A 524 33.65 -10.25 -21.88
C ALA A 524 33.89 -10.69 -23.34
N TRP A 525 32.98 -10.34 -24.25
CA TRP A 525 33.00 -10.78 -25.65
C TRP A 525 34.24 -10.26 -26.41
N LYS A 526 34.70 -9.03 -26.14
CA LYS A 526 35.90 -8.50 -26.81
C LYS A 526 37.21 -9.09 -26.28
N SER A 527 37.25 -9.46 -24.97
CA SER A 527 38.45 -10.02 -24.36
C SER A 527 38.62 -11.52 -24.58
N GLU A 528 37.51 -12.23 -24.66
CA GLU A 528 37.46 -13.68 -24.86
C GLU A 528 36.30 -14.07 -25.80
N PRO A 529 36.39 -13.70 -27.10
CA PRO A 529 35.37 -14.06 -28.06
C PRO A 529 35.28 -15.58 -28.21
N ASP A 530 34.06 -16.11 -28.30
CA ASP A 530 33.77 -17.49 -28.59
C ASP A 530 32.90 -17.62 -29.87
N GLU A 531 32.50 -18.86 -30.21
CA GLU A 531 31.74 -19.18 -31.43
C GLU A 531 30.39 -18.43 -31.54
N TYR A 532 29.84 -17.92 -30.45
CA TYR A 532 28.56 -17.19 -30.41
C TYR A 532 28.74 -15.68 -30.23
N SER A 533 29.60 -15.27 -29.32
CA SER A 533 29.81 -13.88 -29.00
C SER A 533 30.45 -13.08 -30.15
N ILE A 534 31.18 -13.73 -31.05
CA ILE A 534 31.73 -13.07 -32.25
C ILE A 534 30.61 -12.50 -33.13
N PHE A 535 29.46 -13.19 -33.25
CA PHE A 535 28.30 -12.69 -33.97
C PHE A 535 27.60 -11.57 -33.20
N ALA A 536 27.50 -11.72 -31.87
CA ALA A 536 26.89 -10.70 -31.03
C ALA A 536 27.67 -9.37 -31.01
N LEU A 537 28.94 -9.36 -31.36
CA LEU A 537 29.75 -8.16 -31.55
C LEU A 537 29.40 -7.40 -32.84
N ILE A 538 28.82 -8.03 -33.87
CA ILE A 538 28.52 -7.38 -35.15
C ILE A 538 27.66 -6.13 -35.00
N PRO A 539 26.47 -6.17 -34.39
CA PRO A 539 25.64 -4.99 -34.22
C PRO A 539 26.29 -3.92 -33.31
N PHE A 540 27.10 -4.35 -32.33
CA PHE A 540 27.83 -3.45 -31.46
C PHE A 540 28.92 -2.66 -32.20
N VAL A 541 29.78 -3.34 -32.98
CA VAL A 541 30.84 -2.70 -33.73
C VAL A 541 30.28 -1.81 -34.85
N ARG A 542 29.21 -2.26 -35.51
CA ARG A 542 28.50 -1.42 -36.48
C ARG A 542 28.08 -0.07 -35.88
N ASN A 543 27.61 -0.07 -34.65
CA ASN A 543 27.24 1.16 -33.94
C ASN A 543 28.45 1.96 -33.48
N LEU A 544 29.56 1.33 -33.09
CA LEU A 544 30.77 2.07 -32.80
C LEU A 544 31.25 2.85 -34.00
N ILE A 545 31.13 2.30 -35.22
CA ILE A 545 31.44 2.98 -36.48
C ILE A 545 30.48 4.12 -36.73
N GLU A 546 29.18 3.90 -36.60
CA GLU A 546 28.16 4.91 -36.88
C GLU A 546 28.22 6.13 -35.93
N TYR A 547 28.44 5.86 -34.60
CA TYR A 547 28.42 6.91 -33.58
C TYR A 547 29.81 7.36 -33.13
N GLY A 548 30.88 6.82 -33.72
CA GLY A 548 32.25 7.28 -33.47
C GLY A 548 32.44 8.77 -33.78
N SER A 549 33.15 9.47 -32.90
CA SER A 549 33.18 10.95 -32.83
C SER A 549 33.84 11.66 -33.98
N ASP A 550 34.62 11.00 -34.83
CA ASP A 550 35.33 11.60 -35.95
C ASP A 550 34.61 11.28 -37.27
N ARG A 551 33.62 12.07 -37.60
CA ARG A 551 32.91 12.03 -38.91
C ARG A 551 33.82 12.09 -40.14
N LYS A 552 35.12 12.34 -39.96
CA LYS A 552 36.11 12.39 -41.06
C LYS A 552 36.71 11.00 -41.38
N VAL A 553 36.45 9.98 -40.60
CA VAL A 553 37.01 8.61 -40.76
C VAL A 553 35.95 7.52 -40.70
N ILE A 554 34.67 7.84 -40.95
CA ILE A 554 33.67 6.78 -41.15
C ILE A 554 34.02 6.13 -42.49
N CYS A 555 34.55 4.91 -42.43
CA CYS A 555 34.64 4.06 -43.59
C CYS A 555 33.20 3.55 -43.88
N GLU A 556 32.48 4.28 -44.75
CA GLU A 556 31.13 3.89 -45.16
C GLU A 556 31.08 2.41 -45.58
N SER A 557 32.17 1.92 -46.23
CA SER A 557 32.30 0.53 -46.62
C SER A 557 32.30 -0.46 -45.43
N ASP A 558 32.89 -0.13 -44.29
CA ASP A 558 32.94 -1.01 -43.12
C ASP A 558 31.58 -1.06 -42.41
N GLN A 559 30.85 0.08 -42.36
CA GLN A 559 29.50 0.15 -41.85
C GLN A 559 28.54 -0.63 -42.76
N GLU A 560 28.68 -0.51 -44.06
CA GLU A 560 27.89 -1.23 -45.05
C GLU A 560 28.13 -2.74 -44.93
N LEU A 561 29.39 -3.17 -44.85
CA LEU A 561 29.75 -4.58 -44.65
C LEU A 561 29.07 -5.20 -43.41
N LEU A 562 29.13 -4.50 -42.27
CA LEU A 562 28.44 -4.99 -41.06
C LEU A 562 26.91 -4.91 -41.19
N THR A 563 26.37 -3.94 -41.94
CA THR A 563 24.93 -3.86 -42.20
C THR A 563 24.46 -5.03 -43.07
N SER A 564 25.29 -5.48 -44.04
CA SER A 564 25.02 -6.68 -44.86
C SER A 564 25.03 -8.01 -44.09
N LEU A 565 25.53 -7.98 -42.82
CA LEU A 565 25.41 -9.12 -41.89
C LEU A 565 24.19 -9.00 -40.95
N LEU A 566 23.47 -7.87 -41.01
CA LEU A 566 22.23 -7.65 -40.22
C LEU A 566 20.99 -7.64 -41.11
N HIS A 567 21.16 -7.37 -42.41
CA HIS A 567 20.14 -7.37 -43.43
C HIS A 567 20.68 -8.05 -44.70
N LYS A 568 19.84 -8.84 -45.37
CA LYS A 568 20.23 -9.55 -46.56
C LYS A 568 20.44 -8.58 -47.74
N LYS A 569 21.71 -8.38 -48.10
CA LYS A 569 22.17 -7.59 -49.24
C LYS A 569 22.87 -8.50 -50.24
N ASP A 570 23.19 -7.99 -51.42
CA ASP A 570 23.85 -8.71 -52.49
C ASP A 570 25.22 -9.28 -52.13
N ASP A 571 25.97 -8.57 -51.28
CA ASP A 571 27.30 -8.93 -50.79
C ASP A 571 27.30 -9.80 -49.53
N SER A 572 26.13 -9.98 -48.87
CA SER A 572 26.01 -10.68 -47.58
C SER A 572 26.66 -12.05 -47.55
N GLU A 573 26.55 -12.82 -48.66
CA GLU A 573 27.10 -14.18 -48.78
C GLU A 573 28.60 -14.22 -49.07
N CYS A 574 29.19 -13.11 -49.42
CA CYS A 574 30.60 -13.04 -49.78
C CYS A 574 31.50 -12.65 -48.60
N ILE A 575 30.92 -12.20 -47.47
CA ILE A 575 31.67 -11.74 -46.33
C ILE A 575 32.30 -12.90 -45.58
N THR A 576 33.62 -12.80 -45.34
CA THR A 576 34.39 -13.85 -44.65
C THR A 576 34.81 -13.46 -43.24
N PHE A 577 35.13 -14.45 -42.40
CA PHE A 577 35.66 -14.17 -41.06
C PHE A 577 37.03 -13.44 -41.06
N GLY A 578 37.81 -13.59 -42.11
CA GLY A 578 39.05 -12.84 -42.27
C GLY A 578 38.79 -11.31 -42.38
N GLN A 579 37.77 -10.93 -43.15
CA GLN A 579 37.32 -9.54 -43.28
C GLN A 579 36.75 -9.01 -41.96
N LEU A 580 35.87 -9.81 -41.33
CA LEU A 580 35.21 -9.47 -40.05
C LEU A 580 36.24 -9.24 -38.92
N ARG A 581 37.23 -10.15 -38.78
CA ARG A 581 38.29 -10.03 -37.78
C ARG A 581 39.17 -8.78 -37.98
N LYS A 582 39.61 -8.53 -39.22
CA LYS A 582 40.41 -7.35 -39.56
C LYS A 582 39.64 -6.07 -39.20
N LEU A 583 38.33 -6.07 -39.42
CA LEU A 583 37.48 -4.93 -39.06
C LEU A 583 37.39 -4.76 -37.55
N PHE A 584 37.13 -5.86 -36.78
CA PHE A 584 37.08 -5.78 -35.32
C PHE A 584 38.40 -5.35 -34.69
N GLU A 585 39.52 -5.81 -35.20
CA GLU A 585 40.86 -5.39 -34.77
C GLU A 585 41.12 -3.89 -35.02
N GLY A 586 40.52 -3.34 -36.11
CA GLY A 586 40.62 -1.92 -36.43
C GLY A 586 39.80 -0.99 -35.54
N TYR A 587 38.67 -1.46 -34.97
CA TYR A 587 37.75 -0.63 -34.19
C TYR A 587 37.74 -0.94 -32.68
N ILE A 588 38.33 -2.06 -32.24
CA ILE A 588 38.38 -2.44 -30.84
C ILE A 588 39.84 -2.69 -30.40
N ASP A 589 40.48 -1.70 -29.77
CA ASP A 589 41.92 -1.79 -29.36
C ASP A 589 42.24 -2.99 -28.49
N SER A 590 41.30 -3.49 -27.72
CA SER A 590 41.49 -4.62 -26.82
C SER A 590 40.97 -5.95 -27.37
N PHE A 591 40.57 -6.00 -28.66
CA PHE A 591 40.06 -7.21 -29.27
C PHE A 591 41.21 -8.23 -29.41
N LYS A 592 41.06 -9.40 -28.78
CA LYS A 592 41.98 -10.50 -28.92
C LYS A 592 41.47 -11.41 -30.03
N SER A 593 42.06 -11.25 -31.20
CA SER A 593 41.79 -12.15 -32.32
C SER A 593 42.08 -13.60 -31.92
N ARG A 594 41.08 -14.47 -32.08
CA ARG A 594 41.21 -15.92 -31.97
C ARG A 594 40.74 -16.54 -33.28
N ASP A 595 41.42 -17.58 -33.72
CA ASP A 595 41.02 -18.33 -34.90
C ASP A 595 39.88 -19.30 -34.52
N ILE A 596 38.69 -18.68 -34.26
CA ILE A 596 37.47 -19.45 -33.92
C ILE A 596 36.95 -20.18 -35.16
N PHE A 597 36.95 -19.48 -36.30
CA PHE A 597 36.53 -19.96 -37.61
C PHE A 597 37.68 -19.66 -38.62
N GLY A 598 37.75 -20.45 -39.70
CA GLY A 598 38.74 -20.21 -40.75
C GLY A 598 38.54 -18.84 -41.44
N SER A 599 39.68 -18.23 -41.88
CA SER A 599 39.62 -16.89 -42.49
C SER A 599 38.75 -16.84 -43.76
N ASP A 600 38.70 -17.94 -44.51
CA ASP A 600 37.91 -18.01 -45.76
C ASP A 600 36.47 -18.48 -45.57
N GLU A 601 36.08 -18.85 -44.33
CA GLU A 601 34.72 -19.28 -44.05
C GLU A 601 33.79 -18.09 -44.09
N ARG A 602 32.59 -18.29 -44.66
CA ARG A 602 31.55 -17.25 -44.79
C ARG A 602 30.83 -17.06 -43.49
N VAL A 603 30.63 -15.78 -43.12
CA VAL A 603 30.03 -15.41 -41.82
C VAL A 603 28.57 -15.87 -41.74
N ILE A 604 27.77 -15.71 -42.82
CA ILE A 604 26.35 -16.10 -42.83
C ILE A 604 26.18 -17.64 -42.75
N ASP A 605 26.99 -18.41 -43.47
CA ASP A 605 26.89 -19.88 -43.43
C ASP A 605 27.14 -20.39 -41.99
N LYS A 606 28.15 -19.84 -41.31
CA LYS A 606 28.43 -20.19 -39.94
C LYS A 606 27.40 -19.66 -38.96
N LEU A 607 26.80 -18.48 -39.24
CA LEU A 607 25.70 -17.93 -38.40
C LEU A 607 24.52 -18.91 -38.39
N TYR A 608 24.13 -19.45 -39.52
CA TYR A 608 23.04 -20.44 -39.59
C TYR A 608 23.46 -21.78 -38.97
N GLU A 609 24.66 -22.28 -39.25
CA GLU A 609 25.19 -23.48 -38.59
C GLU A 609 25.18 -23.36 -37.06
N MET A 610 25.57 -22.23 -36.53
CA MET A 610 25.59 -21.98 -35.08
C MET A 610 24.18 -21.81 -34.52
N ALA A 611 23.24 -21.18 -35.27
CA ALA A 611 21.85 -21.10 -34.88
C ALA A 611 21.18 -22.48 -34.70
N ASP A 612 21.51 -23.44 -35.55
CA ASP A 612 21.03 -24.83 -35.47
C ASP A 612 21.60 -25.59 -34.24
N LYS A 613 22.77 -25.20 -33.74
CA LYS A 613 23.47 -25.85 -32.64
C LYS A 613 23.11 -25.28 -31.24
N ILE A 614 22.30 -24.23 -31.16
CA ILE A 614 21.98 -23.60 -29.90
C ILE A 614 21.23 -24.55 -28.95
N ASN A 615 21.81 -24.73 -27.77
CA ASN A 615 21.15 -25.47 -26.68
C ASN A 615 20.12 -24.58 -25.97
N PRO A 616 18.84 -24.92 -25.94
CA PRO A 616 17.78 -24.15 -25.30
C PRO A 616 17.96 -24.05 -23.77
N GLU A 617 18.69 -24.97 -23.13
CA GLU A 617 18.97 -24.90 -21.69
C GLU A 617 19.90 -23.74 -21.29
N LEU A 618 20.71 -23.27 -22.26
CA LEU A 618 21.62 -22.15 -22.08
C LEU A 618 20.97 -20.86 -22.57
N ASP A 619 20.18 -20.21 -21.72
CA ASP A 619 19.56 -18.90 -22.01
C ASP A 619 20.62 -17.78 -21.94
N LEU A 620 21.56 -17.76 -22.92
CA LEU A 620 22.64 -16.78 -23.00
C LEU A 620 22.28 -15.64 -23.95
N LEU A 621 22.75 -14.43 -23.64
CA LEU A 621 22.44 -13.22 -24.42
C LEU A 621 22.98 -13.33 -25.86
N GLU A 622 24.23 -13.79 -26.02
CA GLU A 622 24.87 -13.99 -27.33
C GLU A 622 24.10 -14.98 -28.22
N HIS A 623 23.52 -16.04 -27.64
CA HIS A 623 22.65 -16.97 -28.35
C HIS A 623 21.39 -16.28 -28.88
N LYS A 624 20.77 -15.42 -28.07
CA LYS A 624 19.58 -14.66 -28.48
C LYS A 624 19.88 -13.64 -29.57
N VAL A 625 21.01 -12.96 -29.46
CA VAL A 625 21.46 -12.00 -30.50
C VAL A 625 21.68 -12.73 -31.81
N LEU A 626 22.40 -13.86 -31.79
CA LEU A 626 22.66 -14.68 -32.96
C LEU A 626 21.36 -15.19 -33.59
N LEU A 627 20.43 -15.76 -32.79
CA LEU A 627 19.14 -16.21 -33.26
C LEU A 627 18.30 -15.10 -33.87
N SER A 628 18.30 -13.91 -33.25
CA SER A 628 17.57 -12.76 -33.77
C SER A 628 18.11 -12.30 -35.12
N MET A 629 19.43 -12.35 -35.32
CA MET A 629 20.06 -12.09 -36.62
C MET A 629 19.70 -13.18 -37.61
N ALA A 630 19.82 -14.46 -37.23
CA ALA A 630 19.50 -15.61 -38.10
C ALA A 630 18.04 -15.62 -38.54
N CYS A 631 17.08 -15.40 -37.64
CA CYS A 631 15.65 -15.31 -37.97
C CYS A 631 15.39 -14.19 -38.97
N ARG A 632 15.99 -13.02 -38.80
CA ARG A 632 15.80 -11.89 -39.70
C ARG A 632 16.39 -12.13 -41.07
N LEU A 633 17.66 -12.51 -41.13
CA LEU A 633 18.35 -12.78 -42.43
C LEU A 633 17.65 -13.89 -43.22
N LYS A 634 17.24 -14.98 -42.54
CA LYS A 634 16.54 -16.07 -43.19
C LYS A 634 15.15 -15.67 -43.70
N ALA A 635 14.42 -14.88 -42.92
CA ALA A 635 13.12 -14.36 -43.35
C ALA A 635 13.26 -13.40 -44.54
N GLU A 636 14.25 -12.53 -44.55
CA GLU A 636 14.52 -11.62 -45.68
C GLU A 636 14.92 -12.39 -46.93
N GLU A 637 15.78 -13.41 -46.82
CA GLU A 637 16.16 -14.31 -47.90
C GLU A 637 14.93 -14.94 -48.55
N ILE A 638 14.02 -15.54 -47.75
CA ILE A 638 12.80 -16.16 -48.23
C ILE A 638 11.87 -15.14 -48.91
N MET A 639 11.69 -13.98 -48.31
CA MET A 639 10.85 -12.92 -48.87
C MET A 639 11.40 -12.41 -50.19
N ILE A 640 12.72 -12.18 -50.30
CA ILE A 640 13.37 -11.75 -51.54
C ILE A 640 13.19 -12.82 -52.63
N GLU A 641 13.45 -14.08 -52.33
CA GLU A 641 13.28 -15.19 -53.26
C GLU A 641 11.82 -15.30 -53.78
N LYS A 642 10.86 -15.26 -52.89
CA LYS A 642 9.45 -15.33 -53.21
C LYS A 642 8.93 -14.12 -53.99
N ILE A 643 9.34 -12.92 -53.65
CA ILE A 643 8.98 -11.71 -54.38
C ILE A 643 9.64 -11.74 -55.77
N SER A 644 10.91 -12.15 -55.89
CA SER A 644 11.59 -12.23 -57.19
C SER A 644 10.96 -13.23 -58.14
N SER A 645 10.45 -14.35 -57.62
CA SER A 645 9.74 -15.39 -58.43
C SER A 645 8.29 -15.03 -58.73
N HIS A 646 7.72 -14.00 -58.10
CA HIS A 646 6.32 -13.61 -58.32
C HIS A 646 6.16 -12.89 -59.66
N THR A 647 5.29 -13.42 -60.50
CA THR A 647 5.05 -12.87 -61.86
C THR A 647 4.00 -11.76 -61.93
N GLY A 648 3.27 -11.55 -60.81
CA GLY A 648 2.26 -10.50 -60.71
C GLY A 648 2.85 -9.13 -60.41
N ARG A 649 2.02 -8.09 -60.50
CA ARG A 649 2.38 -6.74 -60.06
C ARG A 649 2.11 -6.56 -58.58
N LEU A 650 2.98 -5.85 -57.89
CA LEU A 650 2.90 -5.58 -56.44
C LEU A 650 2.52 -4.10 -56.19
N THR A 651 1.75 -3.90 -55.19
CA THR A 651 1.35 -2.59 -54.72
C THR A 651 2.45 -2.01 -53.83
N LEU A 652 3.04 -0.87 -54.25
CA LEU A 652 3.98 -0.11 -53.49
C LEU A 652 3.29 1.15 -52.96
N THR A 653 3.22 1.31 -51.62
CA THR A 653 2.58 2.44 -50.99
C THR A 653 3.66 3.40 -50.47
N HIS A 654 3.73 4.61 -50.99
CA HIS A 654 4.48 5.74 -50.48
C HIS A 654 3.60 6.63 -49.58
N LYS A 655 4.20 7.60 -48.90
CA LYS A 655 3.44 8.51 -47.99
C LYS A 655 2.22 9.17 -48.64
N ASN A 656 2.26 9.44 -49.95
CA ASN A 656 1.24 10.21 -50.69
C ASN A 656 0.77 9.54 -51.98
N SER A 657 1.27 8.37 -52.35
CA SER A 657 0.91 7.66 -53.59
C SER A 657 0.94 6.17 -53.39
N THR A 658 0.10 5.47 -54.14
CA THR A 658 0.09 4.00 -54.24
C THR A 658 0.29 3.67 -55.69
N GLU A 659 1.34 2.93 -55.99
CA GLU A 659 1.73 2.55 -57.36
C GLU A 659 1.74 1.03 -57.51
N CYS A 660 1.45 0.58 -58.72
CA CYS A 660 1.49 -0.85 -59.04
C CYS A 660 2.78 -1.09 -59.86
N VAL A 661 3.77 -1.78 -59.23
CA VAL A 661 5.12 -1.95 -59.74
C VAL A 661 5.44 -3.42 -60.02
N SER A 662 6.51 -3.67 -60.79
CA SER A 662 7.03 -5.04 -60.95
C SER A 662 7.72 -5.57 -59.69
N SER A 663 7.89 -6.88 -59.58
CA SER A 663 8.64 -7.51 -58.50
C SER A 663 10.06 -6.95 -58.36
N LYS A 664 10.72 -6.67 -59.48
CA LYS A 664 12.07 -6.09 -59.50
C LYS A 664 12.09 -4.67 -58.91
N GLU A 665 11.22 -3.80 -59.39
CA GLU A 665 11.12 -2.42 -58.90
C GLU A 665 10.74 -2.38 -57.40
N PHE A 666 9.87 -3.33 -56.96
CA PHE A 666 9.50 -3.49 -55.59
C PHE A 666 10.72 -3.88 -54.71
N LEU A 667 11.51 -4.89 -55.16
CA LEU A 667 12.72 -5.32 -54.45
C LEU A 667 13.77 -4.21 -54.38
N GLU A 668 14.04 -3.50 -55.48
CA GLU A 668 14.98 -2.35 -55.47
C GLU A 668 14.58 -1.32 -54.42
N TYR A 669 13.29 -1.00 -54.30
CA TYR A 669 12.81 -0.12 -53.26
C TYR A 669 12.96 -0.75 -51.86
N ALA A 670 12.47 -1.96 -51.65
CA ALA A 670 12.41 -2.59 -50.34
C ALA A 670 13.80 -2.84 -49.74
N THR A 671 14.78 -3.29 -50.57
CA THR A 671 16.17 -3.56 -50.13
C THR A 671 16.99 -2.31 -49.85
N SER A 672 16.61 -1.15 -50.41
CA SER A 672 17.19 0.15 -50.09
C SER A 672 16.46 0.90 -48.99
N HIS A 673 15.27 0.44 -48.59
CA HIS A 673 14.46 1.14 -47.64
C HIS A 673 15.01 0.99 -46.19
N ARG A 674 14.86 2.03 -45.40
CA ARG A 674 15.37 2.08 -44.00
C ARG A 674 14.84 0.92 -43.13
N ASN A 675 13.56 0.54 -43.35
CA ASN A 675 12.90 -0.57 -42.62
C ASN A 675 12.74 -1.75 -43.57
N MET A 676 13.85 -2.34 -43.97
CA MET A 676 13.91 -3.35 -45.02
C MET A 676 13.02 -4.57 -44.76
N THR A 677 13.12 -5.17 -43.55
CA THR A 677 12.34 -6.38 -43.20
C THR A 677 10.82 -6.16 -43.38
N ARG A 678 10.34 -5.02 -42.86
CA ARG A 678 8.91 -4.65 -42.96
C ARG A 678 8.50 -4.29 -44.37
N SER A 679 9.38 -3.63 -45.13
CA SER A 679 9.12 -3.31 -46.54
C SER A 679 8.99 -4.56 -47.39
N LEU A 680 9.87 -5.55 -47.24
CA LEU A 680 9.79 -6.87 -47.88
C LEU A 680 8.50 -7.60 -47.46
N PHE A 681 8.14 -7.56 -46.18
CA PHE A 681 6.91 -8.19 -45.71
C PHE A 681 5.65 -7.60 -46.33
N ASN A 682 5.64 -6.28 -46.57
CA ASN A 682 4.53 -5.59 -47.24
C ASN A 682 4.31 -6.10 -48.69
N GLY A 683 5.36 -6.48 -49.39
CA GLY A 683 5.25 -7.12 -50.68
C GLY A 683 4.84 -8.60 -50.58
N TYR A 684 5.52 -9.33 -49.70
CA TYR A 684 5.31 -10.77 -49.49
C TYR A 684 3.85 -11.12 -49.14
N LYS A 685 3.23 -10.36 -48.22
CA LYS A 685 1.84 -10.58 -47.78
C LYS A 685 0.77 -10.40 -48.88
N GLN A 686 1.11 -9.79 -50.02
CA GLN A 686 0.13 -9.56 -51.09
C GLN A 686 -0.22 -10.84 -51.87
N PHE A 687 0.65 -11.85 -51.81
CA PHE A 687 0.45 -13.10 -52.57
C PHE A 687 0.70 -14.37 -51.73
N SER A 688 1.23 -14.26 -50.55
CA SER A 688 1.54 -15.41 -49.68
C SER A 688 0.34 -15.85 -48.83
N SER A 689 0.38 -17.10 -48.35
CA SER A 689 -0.66 -17.63 -47.49
C SER A 689 -0.76 -16.89 -46.15
N LYS A 690 -1.95 -16.94 -45.52
CA LYS A 690 -2.13 -16.31 -44.21
C LYS A 690 -1.24 -16.93 -43.12
N ASP A 691 -0.96 -18.20 -43.19
CA ASP A 691 -0.16 -18.92 -42.20
C ASP A 691 1.33 -18.60 -42.37
N ASP A 692 1.84 -18.54 -43.61
CA ASP A 692 3.19 -18.09 -43.90
C ASP A 692 3.40 -16.62 -43.45
N CYS A 693 2.41 -15.75 -43.69
CA CYS A 693 2.44 -14.36 -43.27
C CYS A 693 2.50 -14.22 -41.75
N LYS A 694 1.82 -15.10 -40.99
CA LYS A 694 1.92 -15.05 -39.50
C LYS A 694 3.33 -15.40 -39.04
N ILE A 695 3.98 -16.41 -39.61
CA ILE A 695 5.34 -16.81 -39.25
C ILE A 695 6.32 -15.68 -39.54
N ILE A 696 6.22 -15.04 -40.69
CA ILE A 696 7.11 -13.91 -41.04
C ILE A 696 6.80 -12.66 -40.19
N ASP A 697 5.53 -12.42 -39.85
CA ASP A 697 5.18 -11.30 -39.00
C ASP A 697 5.71 -11.47 -37.52
N GLU A 698 5.83 -12.72 -37.05
CA GLU A 698 6.50 -12.99 -35.76
C GLU A 698 7.94 -12.44 -35.75
N VAL A 699 8.65 -12.38 -36.89
CA VAL A 699 9.99 -11.76 -36.99
C VAL A 699 9.95 -10.27 -36.69
N ASN A 700 8.92 -9.56 -37.16
CA ASN A 700 8.74 -8.13 -36.89
C ASN A 700 8.43 -7.85 -35.40
N ILE A 701 7.84 -8.84 -34.70
CA ILE A 701 7.45 -8.74 -33.30
C ILE A 701 8.60 -9.14 -32.39
N MET A 702 9.27 -10.25 -32.68
CA MET A 702 10.25 -10.88 -31.80
C MET A 702 11.69 -10.41 -32.04
N THR A 703 11.98 -9.85 -33.21
CA THR A 703 13.32 -9.35 -33.50
C THR A 703 13.29 -7.83 -33.72
N PRO A 704 14.02 -7.02 -32.93
CA PRO A 704 14.03 -5.58 -33.14
C PRO A 704 14.65 -5.26 -34.51
N GLU A 705 13.90 -4.53 -35.34
CA GLU A 705 14.37 -4.17 -36.68
C GLU A 705 15.67 -3.36 -36.65
N ASN A 706 15.79 -2.53 -35.64
CA ASN A 706 17.00 -1.77 -35.37
C ASN A 706 17.87 -2.41 -34.27
N ILE A 707 18.17 -3.70 -34.42
CA ILE A 707 19.00 -4.44 -33.44
C ILE A 707 20.32 -3.76 -33.15
N HIS A 708 20.91 -3.06 -34.14
CA HIS A 708 22.11 -2.28 -33.99
C HIS A 708 21.94 -1.06 -33.08
N ILE A 709 20.78 -0.40 -33.07
CA ILE A 709 20.52 0.76 -32.19
C ILE A 709 20.46 0.34 -30.73
N ASN A 710 19.90 -0.82 -30.44
CA ASN A 710 19.79 -1.35 -29.08
C ASN A 710 20.99 -2.22 -28.67
N SER A 711 22.04 -2.30 -29.50
CA SER A 711 23.19 -3.17 -29.26
C SER A 711 23.98 -2.83 -28.01
N PHE A 712 23.89 -1.61 -27.49
CA PHE A 712 24.56 -1.20 -26.27
C PHE A 712 23.85 -1.71 -24.99
N MET A 713 22.58 -2.04 -25.06
CA MET A 713 21.78 -2.45 -23.91
C MET A 713 21.17 -3.84 -24.07
N TYR A 714 20.78 -4.25 -25.26
CA TYR A 714 20.11 -5.53 -25.61
C TYR A 714 18.87 -5.87 -24.77
N GLU A 715 18.30 -4.94 -24.02
CA GLU A 715 17.14 -5.17 -23.15
C GLU A 715 15.96 -5.85 -23.89
N PRO A 716 15.55 -5.38 -25.09
CA PRO A 716 14.43 -6.03 -25.77
C PRO A 716 14.68 -7.49 -26.10
N ILE A 717 15.92 -7.88 -26.41
CA ILE A 717 16.30 -9.26 -26.72
C ILE A 717 16.40 -10.09 -25.43
N MET A 718 16.80 -9.49 -24.34
CA MET A 718 16.90 -10.20 -23.05
C MET A 718 15.54 -10.70 -22.56
N ASP A 719 14.47 -9.96 -22.81
CA ASP A 719 13.12 -10.32 -22.36
C ASP A 719 12.48 -11.45 -23.18
N ILE A 720 12.98 -11.70 -24.41
CA ILE A 720 12.45 -12.78 -25.26
C ILE A 720 12.97 -14.13 -24.76
N ASP A 721 12.09 -15.13 -24.72
CA ASP A 721 12.47 -16.51 -24.38
C ASP A 721 13.28 -17.15 -25.52
N ILE A 722 14.37 -17.82 -25.17
CA ILE A 722 15.25 -18.47 -26.17
C ILE A 722 14.51 -19.58 -26.95
N ASN A 723 13.59 -20.31 -26.29
CA ASN A 723 12.80 -21.34 -26.93
C ASN A 723 11.85 -20.75 -27.98
N GLU A 724 11.29 -19.57 -27.74
CA GLU A 724 10.46 -18.88 -28.73
C GLU A 724 11.28 -18.50 -29.97
N LEU A 725 12.51 -17.95 -29.78
CA LEU A 725 13.41 -17.64 -30.88
C LEU A 725 13.83 -18.88 -31.66
N ILE A 726 14.18 -19.98 -30.99
CA ILE A 726 14.51 -21.27 -31.64
C ILE A 726 13.31 -21.79 -32.44
N ASN A 727 12.11 -21.73 -31.85
CA ASN A 727 10.89 -22.17 -32.55
C ASN A 727 10.57 -21.32 -33.78
N LEU A 728 10.74 -19.99 -33.66
CA LEU A 728 10.58 -19.07 -34.77
C LEU A 728 11.58 -19.38 -35.88
N TYR A 729 12.88 -19.53 -35.57
CA TYR A 729 13.91 -19.88 -36.53
C TYR A 729 13.60 -21.17 -37.28
N LYS A 730 13.15 -22.21 -36.55
CA LYS A 730 12.72 -23.48 -37.16
C LYS A 730 11.52 -23.33 -38.08
N LYS A 731 10.50 -22.57 -37.69
CA LYS A 731 9.33 -22.28 -38.52
C LYS A 731 9.74 -21.55 -39.81
N ILE A 732 10.62 -20.54 -39.72
CA ILE A 732 11.10 -19.81 -40.89
C ILE A 732 11.87 -20.73 -41.82
N THR A 733 12.80 -21.53 -41.29
CA THR A 733 13.59 -22.49 -42.10
C THR A 733 12.70 -23.51 -42.81
N ALA A 734 11.60 -23.94 -42.16
CA ALA A 734 10.64 -24.84 -42.79
C ALA A 734 9.91 -24.21 -44.00
N LEU A 735 9.69 -22.90 -44.05
CA LEU A 735 9.11 -22.19 -45.20
C LEU A 735 9.98 -22.30 -46.47
N SER A 736 11.30 -22.40 -46.32
CA SER A 736 12.25 -22.56 -47.43
C SER A 736 12.24 -23.99 -48.02
N SER A 737 11.92 -25.02 -47.21
CA SER A 737 11.97 -26.43 -47.63
C SER A 737 10.72 -26.93 -48.38
N ILE A 738 9.59 -26.21 -48.30
CA ILE A 738 8.31 -26.60 -48.95
C ILE A 738 8.35 -26.41 -50.50
N ASN A 739 9.37 -25.76 -51.04
CA ASN A 739 9.48 -25.43 -52.47
C ASN A 739 10.53 -26.25 -53.24
N SER A 740 11.09 -27.31 -52.63
CA SER A 740 12.06 -28.20 -53.28
C SER A 740 11.42 -29.48 -53.86
N ASN A 741 10.07 -29.56 -53.92
CA ASN A 741 9.33 -30.70 -54.51
C ASN A 741 8.50 -30.25 -55.72
#